data_ec359293bd4610849d1898c179f7ecaa
#
_entry.id   ec359293bd4610849d1898c179f7ecaa
#
_cell.length_a   1.000
_cell.length_b   1.000
_cell.length_c   1.000
_cell.angle_alpha   90.00
_cell.angle_beta   90.00
_cell.angle_gamma   90.00
#
_symmetry.space_group_name_H-M   'P 1'
#
loop_
_entity.id
_entity.type
_entity.pdbx_description
1 polymer ?
#
loop_
_entity_poly.entity_id
_entity_poly.type
_entity_poly.pdbx_seq_one_letter_code
_entity_poly.pdbx_strand_id
1 'polypeptide(L)'
;MKTRKLLIALVLGMGTATAWAGETEERPLYKDSLAPIESRVEDLLRRMTLHEKTLQLQNKPVGRIDEIESIFQGQSYGCTHEMGKTAEECAGIYNELQKYMLTKTRLGIPILTAVEGIQGILQNNSTLFPHSIAQGSTFNPELIERMTDAAGKEAAAMGIHQVLSPVFDIARELRWGRVEETYGEDPFLISEMGIGFVKGYQKHQITCTPKHFVAHGTPAGGLNCAFVSGGEREFRSIYLYPFARVIKETNPLCIMSCYSAYDGIPVSASPYYMTDVLRDELGFKGYVYSDWGSVDRVMTFHYAVPTREEAAKVSLIAGVDLDVDSDYETLEQQVKEGKIDEAYIDKAVRRVLYVKFALGLFDRPYYGDPKLVKKVVRSDKHIALAKEVADESTILLENKNNILPLDLSKYKSIAVVGPNSNQTVFGDYSWTTPDTKEGVTLYQGLQQVLGKKKTILQADGCNWWNRADSKDIEQAVKAVEQSDLAIVAVGTRSTFLGRGPRYSTAGEGFDLSSLELPGNQSELLKAVKATGKPMIVVLISGKPLVMSWAKENADAVLVQWYAGEQQGRSLADILVGNVNPSGRVNVSFPRSTGNTPCFYNYYPTDRVQRFDRPGTYEEPAGHYIFEHPYALWEFGYGLSYTNFNYSGCTLNDSIYSDQSTIVATVEVENTGKRDGKEVVQLYVRDKISSVSTPIKQLKAFKKV
;
A
#
# COMPACT_ATOMS: atom_id res chain seq x y z
N MET A 1 66.91 55.77 -28.30
CA MET A 1 67.75 55.76 -29.53
C MET A 1 67.44 54.47 -30.32
N LYS A 2 67.11 54.66 -31.60
CA LYS A 2 67.05 53.75 -32.69
C LYS A 2 65.96 52.60 -32.66
N THR A 3 64.85 52.97 -33.23
CA THR A 3 63.83 52.14 -33.93
C THR A 3 64.42 51.23 -34.99
N ARG A 4 64.00 49.98 -35.07
CA ARG A 4 64.07 49.18 -36.30
C ARG A 4 62.68 48.64 -36.59
N LYS A 5 62.09 49.10 -37.69
CA LYS A 5 60.94 48.58 -38.37
C LYS A 5 61.30 47.28 -39.12
N LEU A 6 60.54 46.21 -38.94
CA LEU A 6 60.64 45.05 -39.78
C LEU A 6 59.39 44.98 -40.64
N LEU A 7 59.52 45.05 -41.95
CA LEU A 7 58.49 44.86 -42.95
C LEU A 7 58.41 43.38 -43.23
N ILE A 8 57.21 42.78 -43.14
CA ILE A 8 56.93 41.44 -43.61
C ILE A 8 55.94 41.56 -44.74
N ALA A 9 56.35 41.08 -45.88
CA ALA A 9 55.55 41.05 -47.14
C ALA A 9 54.55 39.90 -47.08
N LEU A 10 53.29 40.19 -47.37
CA LEU A 10 52.20 39.22 -47.49
C LEU A 10 52.21 38.66 -48.94
N VAL A 11 52.44 37.35 -49.07
CA VAL A 11 52.26 36.64 -50.40
C VAL A 11 50.84 36.03 -50.32
N LEU A 12 49.95 36.54 -51.19
CA LEU A 12 48.64 35.95 -51.40
C LEU A 12 48.79 34.74 -52.32
N GLY A 13 48.65 33.55 -51.79
CA GLY A 13 48.42 32.33 -52.54
C GLY A 13 46.91 32.02 -52.62
N MET A 14 46.32 32.20 -53.79
CA MET A 14 44.96 31.68 -54.08
C MET A 14 45.00 30.16 -54.16
N GLY A 15 44.67 29.48 -53.02
CA GLY A 15 44.38 28.06 -53.06
C GLY A 15 42.86 27.93 -52.93
N THR A 16 42.21 27.37 -53.94
CA THR A 16 40.81 26.94 -53.90
C THR A 16 40.71 25.74 -53.01
N ALA A 17 40.41 25.98 -51.69
CA ALA A 17 40.00 24.94 -50.77
C ALA A 17 38.49 24.72 -50.98
N THR A 18 38.12 23.63 -51.63
CA THR A 18 36.78 23.05 -51.53
C THR A 18 36.60 22.62 -50.08
N ALA A 19 35.93 23.45 -49.30
CA ALA A 19 35.47 23.07 -47.97
C ALA A 19 34.40 21.97 -48.15
N TRP A 20 34.77 20.75 -47.83
CA TRP A 20 33.80 19.74 -47.44
C TRP A 20 33.16 20.24 -46.15
N ALA A 21 31.98 20.86 -46.26
CA ALA A 21 31.09 21.02 -45.14
C ALA A 21 30.56 19.64 -44.80
N GLY A 22 31.28 18.91 -43.97
CA GLY A 22 30.67 17.83 -43.21
C GLY A 22 29.58 18.45 -42.40
N GLU A 23 28.32 18.16 -42.71
CA GLU A 23 27.21 18.39 -41.80
C GLU A 23 27.57 17.70 -40.48
N THR A 24 28.03 18.46 -39.50
CA THR A 24 28.01 18.01 -38.11
C THR A 24 26.52 17.87 -37.80
N GLU A 25 25.99 16.65 -37.83
CA GLU A 25 24.65 16.40 -37.28
C GLU A 25 24.60 17.02 -35.88
N GLU A 26 23.90 18.11 -35.76
CA GLU A 26 23.72 18.82 -34.48
C GLU A 26 23.09 17.81 -33.53
N ARG A 27 23.75 17.53 -32.41
CA ARG A 27 23.26 16.57 -31.41
C ARG A 27 21.81 16.94 -31.08
N PRO A 28 20.83 16.00 -31.16
CA PRO A 28 19.44 16.30 -30.90
C PRO A 28 19.24 16.89 -29.51
N LEU A 29 18.40 17.93 -29.39
CA LEU A 29 18.19 18.66 -28.12
C LEU A 29 17.74 17.73 -26.99
N TYR A 30 16.93 16.69 -27.28
CA TYR A 30 16.49 15.77 -26.25
C TYR A 30 17.64 14.96 -25.62
N LYS A 31 18.80 14.88 -26.25
CA LYS A 31 20.02 14.23 -25.73
C LYS A 31 20.93 15.18 -24.95
N ASP A 32 20.60 16.47 -24.89
CA ASP A 32 21.34 17.44 -24.10
C ASP A 32 20.82 17.45 -22.66
N SER A 33 21.61 16.93 -21.72
CA SER A 33 21.24 16.86 -20.28
C SER A 33 21.14 18.23 -19.59
N LEU A 34 21.64 19.29 -20.20
CA LEU A 34 21.57 20.64 -19.67
C LEU A 34 20.33 21.40 -20.16
N ALA A 35 19.65 20.91 -21.17
CA ALA A 35 18.44 21.55 -21.68
C ALA A 35 17.24 21.30 -20.74
N PRO A 36 16.29 22.27 -20.64
CA PRO A 36 15.07 22.10 -19.86
C PRO A 36 14.29 20.84 -20.29
N ILE A 37 13.72 20.14 -19.32
CA ILE A 37 12.98 18.87 -19.56
C ILE A 37 11.88 19.07 -20.59
N GLU A 38 11.08 20.11 -20.48
CA GLU A 38 9.98 20.43 -21.38
C GLU A 38 10.49 20.59 -22.83
N SER A 39 11.62 21.25 -23.02
CA SER A 39 12.22 21.44 -24.36
C SER A 39 12.74 20.12 -24.92
N ARG A 40 13.29 19.23 -24.07
CA ARG A 40 13.72 17.88 -24.45
C ARG A 40 12.54 17.01 -24.88
N VAL A 41 11.44 17.09 -24.12
CA VAL A 41 10.19 16.37 -24.41
C VAL A 41 9.64 16.79 -25.77
N GLU A 42 9.52 18.09 -26.04
CA GLU A 42 8.98 18.60 -27.30
C GLU A 42 9.87 18.28 -28.51
N ASP A 43 11.21 18.30 -28.33
CA ASP A 43 12.13 17.91 -29.40
C ASP A 43 12.01 16.43 -29.74
N LEU A 44 11.91 15.57 -28.70
CA LEU A 44 11.75 14.13 -28.90
C LEU A 44 10.40 13.79 -29.53
N LEU A 45 9.31 14.36 -29.02
CA LEU A 45 7.95 14.12 -29.50
C LEU A 45 7.80 14.43 -30.99
N ARG A 46 8.38 15.54 -31.47
CA ARG A 46 8.37 15.92 -32.88
C ARG A 46 9.14 14.95 -33.78
N ARG A 47 10.06 14.17 -33.24
CA ARG A 47 10.86 13.17 -34.00
C ARG A 47 10.17 11.81 -34.06
N MET A 48 9.18 11.56 -33.26
CA MET A 48 8.47 10.28 -33.16
C MET A 48 7.45 10.14 -34.30
N THR A 49 7.36 8.94 -34.84
CA THR A 49 6.24 8.53 -35.68
C THR A 49 5.00 8.23 -34.80
N LEU A 50 3.81 8.21 -35.42
CA LEU A 50 2.59 7.82 -34.72
C LEU A 50 2.73 6.44 -34.07
N HIS A 51 3.34 5.47 -34.77
CA HIS A 51 3.61 4.14 -34.23
C HIS A 51 4.47 4.19 -32.96
N GLU A 52 5.59 4.90 -32.99
CA GLU A 52 6.47 5.05 -31.83
C GLU A 52 5.77 5.76 -30.65
N LYS A 53 4.89 6.74 -30.94
CA LYS A 53 4.09 7.41 -29.92
C LYS A 53 3.13 6.45 -29.24
N THR A 54 2.39 5.64 -30.00
CA THR A 54 1.42 4.69 -29.40
C THR A 54 2.10 3.58 -28.60
N LEU A 55 3.32 3.16 -28.96
CA LEU A 55 4.10 2.21 -28.16
C LEU A 55 4.54 2.80 -26.81
N GLN A 56 4.75 4.12 -26.70
CA GLN A 56 5.06 4.75 -25.40
C GLN A 56 3.88 4.76 -24.44
N LEU A 57 2.68 4.47 -24.91
CA LEU A 57 1.46 4.38 -24.10
C LEU A 57 1.12 2.94 -23.70
N GLN A 58 2.06 2.01 -23.90
CA GLN A 58 1.86 0.59 -23.66
C GLN A 58 2.94 0.01 -22.74
N ASN A 59 2.55 -0.99 -21.96
CA ASN A 59 3.43 -1.87 -21.21
C ASN A 59 3.83 -3.07 -22.07
N LYS A 60 5.09 -3.51 -21.95
CA LYS A 60 5.57 -4.72 -22.62
C LYS A 60 6.41 -5.57 -21.67
N PRO A 61 5.86 -6.66 -21.11
CA PRO A 61 6.60 -7.51 -20.17
C PRO A 61 7.73 -8.28 -20.85
N VAL A 62 8.80 -8.54 -20.11
CA VAL A 62 9.93 -9.37 -20.53
C VAL A 62 10.48 -10.15 -19.35
N GLY A 63 10.45 -11.47 -19.42
CA GLY A 63 10.88 -12.34 -18.34
C GLY A 63 12.32 -12.85 -18.43
N ARG A 64 13.00 -12.70 -19.59
CA ARG A 64 14.32 -13.27 -19.84
C ARG A 64 15.13 -12.42 -20.80
N ILE A 65 16.46 -12.42 -20.61
CA ILE A 65 17.38 -11.62 -21.45
C ILE A 65 17.35 -12.09 -22.92
N ASP A 66 17.30 -13.39 -23.16
CA ASP A 66 17.30 -13.97 -24.51
C ASP A 66 16.00 -13.74 -25.29
N GLU A 67 14.93 -13.25 -24.65
CA GLU A 67 13.66 -12.89 -25.28
C GLU A 67 13.59 -11.43 -25.74
N ILE A 68 14.50 -10.55 -25.27
CA ILE A 68 14.44 -9.10 -25.51
C ILE A 68 14.31 -8.77 -27.00
N GLU A 69 15.20 -9.33 -27.85
CA GLU A 69 15.18 -9.05 -29.29
C GLU A 69 13.86 -9.50 -29.94
N SER A 70 13.38 -10.69 -29.61
CA SER A 70 12.16 -11.25 -30.20
C SER A 70 10.89 -10.52 -29.75
N ILE A 71 10.87 -10.00 -28.52
CA ILE A 71 9.72 -9.27 -27.94
C ILE A 71 9.66 -7.83 -28.47
N PHE A 72 10.79 -7.12 -28.47
CA PHE A 72 10.82 -5.69 -28.75
C PHE A 72 11.09 -5.36 -30.24
N GLN A 73 11.75 -6.19 -30.98
CA GLN A 73 11.94 -6.08 -32.44
C GLN A 73 12.38 -4.67 -32.93
N GLY A 74 13.32 -4.04 -32.21
CA GLY A 74 13.79 -2.69 -32.52
C GLY A 74 12.86 -1.56 -32.06
N GLN A 75 11.79 -1.87 -31.31
CA GLN A 75 10.81 -0.89 -30.82
C GLN A 75 11.06 -0.56 -29.33
N SER A 76 10.69 0.68 -28.95
CA SER A 76 10.71 1.12 -27.55
C SER A 76 9.29 1.33 -27.03
N TYR A 77 9.01 0.78 -25.84
CA TYR A 77 7.72 0.89 -25.17
C TYR A 77 7.77 1.86 -23.99
N GLY A 78 6.59 2.22 -23.47
CA GLY A 78 6.47 3.10 -22.30
C GLY A 78 7.04 2.50 -21.05
N CYS A 79 6.61 1.29 -20.73
CA CYS A 79 6.91 0.60 -19.49
C CYS A 79 7.13 -0.90 -19.71
N THR A 80 7.81 -1.55 -18.77
CA THR A 80 7.82 -3.00 -18.60
C THR A 80 7.49 -3.31 -17.14
N HIS A 81 6.73 -4.39 -16.91
CA HIS A 81 6.36 -4.87 -15.59
C HIS A 81 6.61 -6.37 -15.51
N GLU A 82 7.47 -6.79 -14.60
CA GLU A 82 7.81 -8.20 -14.40
C GLU A 82 7.96 -8.52 -12.92
N MET A 83 7.47 -9.66 -12.50
CA MET A 83 7.43 -10.08 -11.12
C MET A 83 7.98 -11.51 -10.95
N GLY A 84 8.37 -11.84 -9.71
CA GLY A 84 8.74 -13.20 -9.33
C GLY A 84 10.13 -13.64 -9.79
N LYS A 85 10.98 -12.69 -10.20
CA LYS A 85 12.40 -12.95 -10.45
C LYS A 85 13.20 -12.80 -9.17
N THR A 86 14.41 -13.39 -9.11
CA THR A 86 15.34 -13.03 -8.07
C THR A 86 15.86 -11.61 -8.28
N ALA A 87 16.34 -10.97 -7.23
CA ALA A 87 16.84 -9.60 -7.32
C ALA A 87 18.02 -9.47 -8.31
N GLU A 88 18.90 -10.48 -8.38
CA GLU A 88 20.00 -10.52 -9.33
C GLU A 88 19.53 -10.69 -10.79
N GLU A 89 18.56 -11.58 -11.03
CA GLU A 89 17.96 -11.74 -12.36
C GLU A 89 17.30 -10.45 -12.81
N CYS A 90 16.54 -9.79 -11.92
CA CYS A 90 15.88 -8.53 -12.17
C CYS A 90 16.89 -7.45 -12.63
N ALA A 91 17.99 -7.25 -11.87
CA ALA A 91 19.04 -6.31 -12.23
C ALA A 91 19.69 -6.64 -13.59
N GLY A 92 19.90 -7.91 -13.88
CA GLY A 92 20.45 -8.38 -15.15
C GLY A 92 19.52 -8.10 -16.33
N ILE A 93 18.26 -8.48 -16.21
CA ILE A 93 17.23 -8.29 -17.26
C ILE A 93 17.05 -6.79 -17.56
N TYR A 94 16.89 -5.96 -16.54
CA TYR A 94 16.61 -4.53 -16.73
C TYR A 94 17.83 -3.78 -17.31
N ASN A 95 19.05 -4.12 -16.94
CA ASN A 95 20.23 -3.52 -17.55
C ASN A 95 20.38 -3.88 -19.05
N GLU A 96 20.20 -5.14 -19.41
CA GLU A 96 20.28 -5.55 -20.81
C GLU A 96 19.10 -4.98 -21.63
N LEU A 97 17.92 -4.87 -21.03
CA LEU A 97 16.76 -4.22 -21.64
C LEU A 97 17.02 -2.73 -21.89
N GLN A 98 17.54 -1.98 -20.93
CA GLN A 98 17.90 -0.56 -21.13
C GLN A 98 18.97 -0.39 -22.20
N LYS A 99 19.99 -1.24 -22.20
CA LYS A 99 21.03 -1.24 -23.25
C LYS A 99 20.41 -1.48 -24.62
N TYR A 100 19.48 -2.41 -24.75
CA TYR A 100 18.73 -2.66 -25.96
C TYR A 100 17.96 -1.42 -26.42
N MET A 101 17.16 -0.81 -25.51
CA MET A 101 16.41 0.41 -25.82
C MET A 101 17.28 1.53 -26.36
N LEU A 102 18.44 1.75 -25.75
CA LEU A 102 19.34 2.85 -26.11
C LEU A 102 20.13 2.59 -27.41
N THR A 103 20.41 1.33 -27.76
CA THR A 103 21.35 1.01 -28.84
C THR A 103 20.73 0.32 -30.05
N LYS A 104 19.53 -0.25 -29.88
CA LYS A 104 18.84 -1.04 -30.90
C LYS A 104 17.55 -0.40 -31.41
N THR A 105 17.05 0.64 -30.73
CA THR A 105 15.87 1.39 -31.19
C THR A 105 16.26 2.70 -31.84
N ARG A 106 15.43 3.19 -32.77
CA ARG A 106 15.73 4.36 -33.60
C ARG A 106 16.06 5.63 -32.83
N LEU A 107 15.27 5.93 -31.78
CA LEU A 107 15.40 7.16 -30.97
C LEU A 107 16.14 6.92 -29.64
N GLY A 108 16.41 5.69 -29.26
CA GLY A 108 17.09 5.37 -28.03
C GLY A 108 16.28 5.80 -26.79
N ILE A 109 14.95 5.63 -26.82
CA ILE A 109 14.07 5.99 -25.69
C ILE A 109 14.17 4.90 -24.63
N PRO A 110 14.62 5.20 -23.39
CA PRO A 110 14.68 4.24 -22.29
C PRO A 110 13.27 3.79 -21.89
N ILE A 111 13.16 2.57 -21.32
CA ILE A 111 11.90 2.03 -20.82
C ILE A 111 11.77 2.24 -19.31
N LEU A 112 10.56 2.53 -18.81
CA LEU A 112 10.27 2.50 -17.38
C LEU A 112 10.19 1.05 -16.90
N THR A 113 10.73 0.75 -15.72
CA THR A 113 10.63 -0.56 -15.08
C THR A 113 9.77 -0.41 -13.84
N ALA A 114 8.61 -1.05 -13.83
CA ALA A 114 7.64 -1.00 -12.73
C ALA A 114 7.54 -2.35 -12.01
N VAL A 115 7.21 -2.30 -10.73
CA VAL A 115 6.95 -3.49 -9.91
C VAL A 115 6.04 -3.14 -8.73
N GLU A 116 5.34 -4.13 -8.17
CA GLU A 116 4.65 -3.94 -6.91
C GLU A 116 5.63 -3.72 -5.75
N GLY A 117 5.26 -2.83 -4.81
CA GLY A 117 6.16 -2.42 -3.73
C GLY A 117 5.49 -2.09 -2.42
N ILE A 118 4.31 -2.65 -2.15
CA ILE A 118 3.44 -2.30 -1.03
C ILE A 118 4.01 -2.66 0.35
N GLN A 119 4.75 -3.77 0.43
CA GLN A 119 5.36 -4.29 1.65
C GLN A 119 6.83 -4.73 1.44
N GLY A 120 7.57 -3.97 0.67
CA GLY A 120 8.84 -4.33 0.06
C GLY A 120 8.63 -4.69 -1.40
N ILE A 121 9.70 -4.96 -2.10
CA ILE A 121 9.67 -5.19 -3.56
C ILE A 121 9.16 -6.59 -3.85
N LEU A 122 8.20 -6.71 -4.78
CA LEU A 122 7.62 -8.00 -5.19
C LEU A 122 8.58 -8.76 -6.13
N GLN A 123 9.80 -8.99 -5.65
CA GLN A 123 10.78 -9.86 -6.30
C GLN A 123 11.28 -10.89 -5.27
N ASN A 124 11.58 -12.09 -5.75
CA ASN A 124 11.96 -13.21 -4.86
C ASN A 124 13.17 -12.84 -4.02
N ASN A 125 13.12 -13.17 -2.74
CA ASN A 125 14.12 -12.89 -1.72
C ASN A 125 14.31 -11.42 -1.34
N SER A 126 13.44 -10.50 -1.75
CA SER A 126 13.41 -9.14 -1.19
C SER A 126 12.95 -9.15 0.26
N THR A 127 13.27 -8.09 1.02
CA THR A 127 12.79 -7.95 2.40
C THR A 127 11.26 -7.86 2.44
N LEU A 128 10.64 -8.71 3.28
CA LEU A 128 9.19 -8.70 3.51
C LEU A 128 8.88 -7.88 4.75
N PHE A 129 8.55 -6.62 4.53
CA PHE A 129 8.07 -5.72 5.57
C PHE A 129 6.58 -6.01 5.93
N PRO A 130 6.08 -5.44 7.03
CA PRO A 130 4.65 -5.47 7.34
C PRO A 130 3.78 -4.88 6.23
N HIS A 131 2.61 -5.48 5.99
CA HIS A 131 1.63 -5.01 5.01
C HIS A 131 1.02 -3.65 5.41
N SER A 132 0.39 -2.92 4.47
CA SER A 132 -0.09 -1.54 4.68
C SER A 132 -1.00 -1.39 5.89
N ILE A 133 -1.90 -2.33 6.15
CA ILE A 133 -2.77 -2.28 7.33
C ILE A 133 -1.96 -2.35 8.65
N ALA A 134 -0.87 -3.12 8.67
CA ALA A 134 0.05 -3.15 9.80
C ALA A 134 0.87 -1.85 9.88
N GLN A 135 1.32 -1.32 8.74
CA GLN A 135 2.00 -0.02 8.69
C GLN A 135 1.10 1.07 9.28
N GLY A 136 -0.19 1.13 8.88
CA GLY A 136 -1.17 2.10 9.38
C GLY A 136 -1.35 2.05 10.89
N SER A 137 -1.36 0.86 11.51
CA SER A 137 -1.52 0.70 12.95
C SER A 137 -0.32 1.21 13.76
N THR A 138 0.83 1.46 13.13
CA THR A 138 1.98 2.09 13.81
C THR A 138 1.72 3.55 14.17
N PHE A 139 0.89 4.29 13.44
CA PHE A 139 0.73 5.75 13.57
C PHE A 139 2.09 6.48 13.57
N ASN A 140 3.03 6.02 12.74
CA ASN A 140 4.41 6.52 12.70
C ASN A 140 4.91 6.70 11.26
N PRO A 141 4.56 7.83 10.61
CA PRO A 141 4.97 8.11 9.22
C PRO A 141 6.50 8.13 9.03
N GLU A 142 7.25 8.57 10.03
CA GLU A 142 8.72 8.60 9.98
C GLU A 142 9.31 7.19 9.95
N LEU A 143 8.70 6.23 10.64
CA LEU A 143 9.10 4.82 10.57
C LEU A 143 8.81 4.24 9.18
N ILE A 144 7.69 4.60 8.58
CA ILE A 144 7.35 4.15 7.23
C ILE A 144 8.26 4.78 6.18
N GLU A 145 8.65 6.05 6.33
CA GLU A 145 9.67 6.66 5.48
C GLU A 145 11.01 5.93 5.55
N ARG A 146 11.44 5.49 6.75
CA ARG A 146 12.65 4.67 6.93
C ARG A 146 12.50 3.29 6.28
N MET A 147 11.33 2.68 6.40
CA MET A 147 11.02 1.38 5.79
C MET A 147 11.12 1.46 4.26
N THR A 148 10.50 2.47 3.67
CA THR A 148 10.51 2.66 2.22
C THR A 148 11.83 3.23 1.68
N ASP A 149 12.63 3.92 2.49
CA ASP A 149 14.03 4.21 2.18
C ASP A 149 14.84 2.90 2.03
N ALA A 150 14.63 1.93 2.90
CA ALA A 150 15.28 0.62 2.79
C ALA A 150 14.80 -0.16 1.56
N ALA A 151 13.49 -0.24 1.33
CA ALA A 151 12.91 -0.87 0.14
C ALA A 151 13.35 -0.17 -1.15
N GLY A 152 13.45 1.16 -1.15
CA GLY A 152 13.96 1.97 -2.26
C GLY A 152 15.42 1.67 -2.61
N LYS A 153 16.26 1.40 -1.63
CA LYS A 153 17.64 0.92 -1.88
C LYS A 153 17.66 -0.43 -2.57
N GLU A 154 16.78 -1.35 -2.17
CA GLU A 154 16.64 -2.65 -2.81
C GLU A 154 16.17 -2.48 -4.26
N ALA A 155 15.12 -1.68 -4.47
CA ALA A 155 14.58 -1.39 -5.80
C ALA A 155 15.61 -0.75 -6.74
N ALA A 156 16.33 0.26 -6.27
CA ALA A 156 17.39 0.91 -7.05
C ALA A 156 18.50 -0.08 -7.45
N ALA A 157 18.91 -0.97 -6.53
CA ALA A 157 19.91 -2.00 -6.84
C ALA A 157 19.43 -2.98 -7.91
N MET A 158 18.13 -3.22 -8.01
CA MET A 158 17.49 -4.06 -9.03
C MET A 158 17.26 -3.33 -10.37
N GLY A 159 17.42 -2.02 -10.42
CA GLY A 159 17.12 -1.22 -11.63
C GLY A 159 15.64 -0.89 -11.80
N ILE A 160 14.88 -0.81 -10.73
CA ILE A 160 13.46 -0.45 -10.71
C ILE A 160 13.32 1.06 -10.63
N HIS A 161 12.43 1.65 -11.46
CA HIS A 161 12.18 3.08 -11.53
C HIS A 161 10.85 3.50 -10.92
N GLN A 162 9.91 2.55 -10.81
CA GLN A 162 8.55 2.82 -10.38
C GLN A 162 8.03 1.69 -9.50
N VAL A 163 7.38 2.04 -8.40
CA VAL A 163 6.62 1.10 -7.55
C VAL A 163 5.13 1.40 -7.63
N LEU A 164 4.31 0.33 -7.77
CA LEU A 164 2.86 0.42 -7.92
C LEU A 164 2.18 0.53 -6.54
N SER A 165 2.58 1.50 -5.78
CA SER A 165 2.20 1.75 -4.38
C SER A 165 2.43 3.24 -4.05
N PRO A 166 1.84 3.79 -2.96
CA PRO A 166 0.99 3.19 -1.92
C PRO A 166 -0.49 3.11 -2.31
N VAL A 167 -1.28 2.33 -1.52
CA VAL A 167 -2.73 2.26 -1.66
C VAL A 167 -3.42 3.28 -0.77
N PHE A 168 -4.26 4.14 -1.35
CA PHE A 168 -4.99 5.22 -0.69
C PHE A 168 -6.50 4.97 -0.57
N ASP A 169 -6.89 3.73 -0.81
CA ASP A 169 -8.26 3.30 -0.60
C ASP A 169 -8.63 3.36 0.88
N ILE A 170 -9.90 3.68 1.16
CA ILE A 170 -10.40 3.91 2.52
C ILE A 170 -11.13 2.66 2.99
N ALA A 171 -10.69 2.01 4.08
CA ALA A 171 -11.25 0.77 4.61
C ALA A 171 -12.56 1.01 5.38
N ARG A 172 -13.64 1.36 4.70
CA ARG A 172 -14.98 1.56 5.30
C ARG A 172 -15.97 0.43 5.01
N GLU A 173 -15.68 -0.40 4.02
CA GLU A 173 -16.42 -1.63 3.72
C GLU A 173 -15.53 -2.84 4.07
N LEU A 174 -15.74 -3.39 5.26
CA LEU A 174 -14.85 -4.41 5.84
C LEU A 174 -14.97 -5.79 5.19
N ARG A 175 -16.04 -6.04 4.43
CA ARG A 175 -16.20 -7.29 3.68
C ARG A 175 -15.28 -7.37 2.47
N TRP A 176 -14.83 -6.23 1.95
CA TRP A 176 -13.89 -6.15 0.82
C TRP A 176 -12.58 -6.88 1.11
N GLY A 177 -12.11 -7.69 0.14
CA GLY A 177 -10.90 -8.51 0.30
C GLY A 177 -9.63 -7.70 0.51
N ARG A 178 -9.51 -6.53 -0.14
CA ARG A 178 -8.31 -5.70 -0.20
C ARG A 178 -8.15 -4.70 0.96
N VAL A 179 -8.92 -4.83 2.04
CA VAL A 179 -8.76 -4.01 3.25
C VAL A 179 -7.31 -4.04 3.76
N GLU A 180 -6.62 -5.16 3.64
CA GLU A 180 -5.22 -5.34 4.06
C GLU A 180 -4.23 -4.41 3.36
N GLU A 181 -4.54 -3.98 2.13
CA GLU A 181 -3.69 -3.09 1.35
C GLU A 181 -3.78 -1.63 1.81
N THR A 182 -4.78 -1.28 2.61
CA THR A 182 -5.04 0.09 3.07
C THR A 182 -4.31 0.42 4.36
N TYR A 183 -4.05 1.70 4.62
CA TYR A 183 -3.56 2.15 5.94
C TYR A 183 -4.66 2.27 6.99
N GLY A 184 -5.94 2.12 6.62
CA GLY A 184 -7.06 2.16 7.54
C GLY A 184 -8.32 2.84 7.02
N GLU A 185 -9.17 3.30 7.96
CA GLU A 185 -10.48 3.90 7.66
C GLU A 185 -10.47 5.43 7.62
N ASP A 186 -9.36 6.06 8.05
CA ASP A 186 -9.28 7.51 8.21
C ASP A 186 -8.43 8.17 7.12
N PRO A 187 -9.00 9.14 6.36
CA PRO A 187 -8.30 9.77 5.25
C PRO A 187 -7.08 10.60 5.67
N PHE A 188 -7.04 11.15 6.90
CA PHE A 188 -5.88 11.90 7.39
C PHE A 188 -4.72 10.95 7.72
N LEU A 189 -4.99 9.85 8.45
CA LEU A 189 -3.98 8.82 8.72
C LEU A 189 -3.38 8.26 7.43
N ILE A 190 -4.24 7.90 6.47
CA ILE A 190 -3.81 7.38 5.16
C ILE A 190 -2.89 8.39 4.46
N SER A 191 -3.24 9.69 4.50
CA SER A 191 -2.41 10.74 3.91
C SER A 191 -1.01 10.81 4.53
N GLU A 192 -0.93 10.86 5.86
CA GLU A 192 0.35 10.99 6.57
C GLU A 192 1.24 9.75 6.34
N MET A 193 0.67 8.54 6.44
CA MET A 193 1.39 7.29 6.18
C MET A 193 1.87 7.22 4.73
N GLY A 194 0.99 7.56 3.77
CA GLY A 194 1.32 7.57 2.35
C GLY A 194 2.37 8.62 1.96
N ILE A 195 2.35 9.81 2.58
CA ILE A 195 3.39 10.83 2.39
C ILE A 195 4.75 10.30 2.87
N GLY A 196 4.81 9.67 4.05
CA GLY A 196 6.03 9.02 4.53
C GLY A 196 6.53 7.94 3.56
N PHE A 197 5.60 7.10 3.09
CA PHE A 197 5.90 6.04 2.11
C PHE A 197 6.52 6.60 0.82
N VAL A 198 5.92 7.61 0.21
CA VAL A 198 6.40 8.21 -1.03
C VAL A 198 7.76 8.86 -0.84
N LYS A 199 7.96 9.62 0.25
CA LYS A 199 9.23 10.28 0.55
C LYS A 199 10.40 9.32 0.66
N GLY A 200 10.19 8.12 1.24
CA GLY A 200 11.25 7.12 1.36
C GLY A 200 11.76 6.63 0.01
N TYR A 201 10.87 6.23 -0.90
CA TYR A 201 11.25 5.80 -2.26
C TYR A 201 11.87 6.93 -3.09
N GLN A 202 11.36 8.15 -2.96
CA GLN A 202 11.87 9.31 -3.72
C GLN A 202 13.35 9.63 -3.42
N LYS A 203 13.88 9.26 -2.25
CA LYS A 203 15.32 9.38 -1.93
C LYS A 203 16.21 8.63 -2.91
N HIS A 204 15.65 7.64 -3.61
CA HIS A 204 16.35 6.78 -4.57
C HIS A 204 15.95 7.04 -6.02
N GLN A 205 15.28 8.19 -6.31
CA GLN A 205 14.77 8.54 -7.63
C GLN A 205 13.79 7.49 -8.21
N ILE A 206 13.03 6.85 -7.33
CA ILE A 206 11.96 5.92 -7.69
C ILE A 206 10.64 6.66 -7.52
N THR A 207 9.82 6.63 -8.56
CA THR A 207 8.47 7.17 -8.44
C THR A 207 7.53 6.16 -7.82
N CYS A 208 6.68 6.64 -6.92
CA CYS A 208 5.53 5.89 -6.43
C CYS A 208 4.33 6.11 -7.34
N THR A 209 3.39 5.18 -7.27
CA THR A 209 2.13 5.19 -7.99
C THR A 209 0.97 5.10 -7.00
N PRO A 210 0.61 6.22 -6.31
CA PRO A 210 -0.56 6.24 -5.45
C PRO A 210 -1.79 5.65 -6.16
N LYS A 211 -2.49 4.71 -5.51
CA LYS A 211 -3.60 3.95 -6.10
C LYS A 211 -4.72 3.70 -5.09
N HIS A 212 -5.96 3.41 -5.49
CA HIS A 212 -6.47 3.44 -6.86
C HIS A 212 -7.30 4.71 -7.03
N PHE A 213 -6.92 5.59 -7.94
CA PHE A 213 -7.58 6.87 -8.14
C PHE A 213 -8.89 6.68 -8.90
N VAL A 214 -10.08 6.85 -8.33
CA VAL A 214 -10.42 7.29 -6.98
C VAL A 214 -11.68 6.55 -6.49
N ALA A 215 -11.87 6.46 -5.17
CA ALA A 215 -13.06 5.86 -4.54
C ALA A 215 -13.24 4.36 -4.83
N HIS A 216 -12.18 3.55 -4.64
CA HIS A 216 -12.21 2.10 -4.87
C HIS A 216 -12.49 1.27 -3.60
N GLY A 217 -12.13 1.77 -2.41
CA GLY A 217 -12.09 1.02 -1.14
C GLY A 217 -13.42 0.79 -0.44
N THR A 218 -14.56 1.25 -1.00
CA THR A 218 -15.90 1.05 -0.43
C THR A 218 -16.88 0.49 -1.47
N PRO A 219 -16.54 -0.63 -2.13
CA PRO A 219 -17.37 -1.18 -3.18
C PRO A 219 -18.70 -1.71 -2.63
N ALA A 220 -19.77 -1.58 -3.39
CA ALA A 220 -21.10 -2.02 -3.01
C ALA A 220 -21.10 -3.51 -2.63
N GLY A 221 -21.66 -3.81 -1.45
CA GLY A 221 -21.72 -5.18 -0.92
C GLY A 221 -20.36 -5.78 -0.52
N GLY A 222 -19.28 -4.99 -0.53
CA GLY A 222 -17.91 -5.47 -0.29
C GLY A 222 -17.31 -6.27 -1.46
N LEU A 223 -17.94 -6.24 -2.62
CA LEU A 223 -17.50 -7.00 -3.80
C LEU A 223 -16.47 -6.22 -4.60
N ASN A 224 -15.31 -6.80 -4.80
CA ASN A 224 -14.21 -6.15 -5.52
C ASN A 224 -14.66 -5.63 -6.90
N CYS A 225 -14.24 -4.42 -7.27
CA CYS A 225 -14.59 -3.72 -8.51
C CYS A 225 -16.05 -3.23 -8.61
N ALA A 226 -16.90 -3.49 -7.62
CA ALA A 226 -18.27 -2.95 -7.63
C ALA A 226 -18.26 -1.41 -7.55
N PHE A 227 -19.39 -0.79 -7.98
CA PHE A 227 -19.50 0.66 -7.94
C PHE A 227 -19.52 1.22 -6.51
N VAL A 228 -19.13 2.48 -6.37
CA VAL A 228 -19.18 3.22 -5.11
C VAL A 228 -20.22 4.32 -5.21
N SER A 229 -21.13 4.34 -4.24
CA SER A 229 -22.15 5.41 -4.13
C SER A 229 -21.62 6.53 -3.24
N GLY A 230 -21.97 7.75 -3.58
CA GLY A 230 -21.68 8.93 -2.76
C GLY A 230 -21.98 10.22 -3.50
N GLY A 231 -21.92 11.33 -2.78
CA GLY A 231 -22.05 12.67 -3.37
C GLY A 231 -20.72 13.40 -3.42
N GLU A 232 -20.68 14.56 -4.05
CA GLU A 232 -19.47 15.39 -4.23
C GLU A 232 -18.77 15.72 -2.91
N ARG A 233 -19.52 15.93 -1.82
CA ARG A 233 -18.95 16.23 -0.51
C ARG A 233 -18.16 15.04 0.05
N GLU A 234 -18.72 13.84 -0.02
CA GLU A 234 -18.05 12.62 0.42
C GLU A 234 -16.85 12.31 -0.46
N PHE A 235 -17.00 12.44 -1.78
CA PHE A 235 -15.91 12.33 -2.73
C PHE A 235 -14.71 13.17 -2.31
N ARG A 236 -14.90 14.48 -2.07
CA ARG A 236 -13.81 15.42 -1.75
C ARG A 236 -13.23 15.24 -0.36
N SER A 237 -14.10 14.98 0.64
CA SER A 237 -13.66 14.94 2.04
C SER A 237 -13.08 13.60 2.49
N ILE A 238 -13.39 12.52 1.76
CA ILE A 238 -12.99 11.16 2.10
C ILE A 238 -12.05 10.59 1.04
N TYR A 239 -12.54 10.39 -0.18
CA TYR A 239 -11.80 9.62 -1.19
C TYR A 239 -10.71 10.43 -1.90
N LEU A 240 -10.96 11.70 -2.23
CA LEU A 240 -9.99 12.57 -2.89
C LEU A 240 -8.93 13.10 -1.93
N TYR A 241 -9.27 13.23 -0.64
CA TYR A 241 -8.43 13.90 0.35
C TYR A 241 -6.99 13.32 0.44
N PRO A 242 -6.76 11.99 0.52
CA PRO A 242 -5.40 11.46 0.55
C PRO A 242 -4.59 11.76 -0.71
N PHE A 243 -5.24 11.69 -1.88
CA PHE A 243 -4.57 12.00 -3.15
C PHE A 243 -4.20 13.48 -3.25
N ALA A 244 -5.11 14.38 -2.85
CA ALA A 244 -4.82 15.80 -2.82
C ALA A 244 -3.62 16.14 -1.92
N ARG A 245 -3.55 15.49 -0.74
CA ARG A 245 -2.45 15.67 0.19
C ARG A 245 -1.12 15.17 -0.37
N VAL A 246 -1.08 13.96 -0.91
CA VAL A 246 0.18 13.39 -1.43
C VAL A 246 0.67 14.13 -2.66
N ILE A 247 -0.22 14.54 -3.57
CA ILE A 247 0.16 15.33 -4.75
C ILE A 247 0.82 16.64 -4.30
N LYS A 248 0.20 17.35 -3.37
CA LYS A 248 0.70 18.62 -2.85
C LYS A 248 2.05 18.49 -2.12
N GLU A 249 2.19 17.45 -1.29
CA GLU A 249 3.32 17.32 -0.36
C GLU A 249 4.54 16.61 -0.98
N THR A 250 4.33 15.76 -2.01
CA THR A 250 5.40 14.91 -2.55
C THR A 250 5.56 14.96 -4.06
N ASN A 251 4.58 15.53 -4.78
CA ASN A 251 4.59 15.61 -6.25
C ASN A 251 4.96 14.25 -6.92
N PRO A 252 4.19 13.18 -6.71
CA PRO A 252 4.46 11.89 -7.33
C PRO A 252 4.36 12.02 -8.86
N LEU A 253 5.15 11.22 -9.59
CA LEU A 253 5.21 11.29 -11.05
C LEU A 253 4.27 10.28 -11.74
N CYS A 254 3.58 9.45 -10.98
CA CYS A 254 2.60 8.51 -11.48
C CYS A 254 1.43 8.39 -10.52
N ILE A 255 0.25 8.08 -11.04
CA ILE A 255 -0.97 7.70 -10.31
C ILE A 255 -1.60 6.54 -11.09
N MET A 256 -2.19 5.55 -10.39
CA MET A 256 -2.94 4.47 -11.02
C MET A 256 -4.44 4.75 -10.98
N SER A 257 -5.12 4.53 -12.10
CA SER A 257 -6.59 4.59 -12.15
C SER A 257 -7.22 3.43 -11.37
N CYS A 258 -8.53 3.42 -11.21
CA CYS A 258 -9.24 2.37 -10.48
C CYS A 258 -10.20 1.58 -11.38
N TYR A 259 -10.71 0.48 -10.85
CA TYR A 259 -11.72 -0.35 -11.52
C TYR A 259 -13.15 0.18 -11.36
N SER A 260 -13.41 0.97 -10.34
CA SER A 260 -14.76 1.29 -9.90
C SER A 260 -15.40 2.42 -10.72
N ALA A 261 -16.73 2.42 -10.73
CA ALA A 261 -17.51 3.61 -11.02
C ALA A 261 -17.87 4.34 -9.71
N TYR A 262 -17.81 5.65 -9.71
CA TYR A 262 -18.29 6.49 -8.63
C TYR A 262 -19.55 7.24 -9.09
N ASP A 263 -20.61 7.15 -8.30
CA ASP A 263 -21.92 7.73 -8.66
C ASP A 263 -22.39 7.32 -10.08
N GLY A 264 -22.15 6.07 -10.46
CA GLY A 264 -22.51 5.49 -11.75
C GLY A 264 -21.56 5.84 -12.91
N ILE A 265 -20.52 6.63 -12.70
CA ILE A 265 -19.58 7.06 -13.73
C ILE A 265 -18.28 6.25 -13.62
N PRO A 266 -17.90 5.42 -14.63
CA PRO A 266 -16.60 4.73 -14.65
C PRO A 266 -15.45 5.73 -14.56
N VAL A 267 -14.67 5.65 -13.49
CA VAL A 267 -13.64 6.66 -13.20
C VAL A 267 -12.58 6.72 -14.29
N SER A 268 -12.11 5.57 -14.80
CA SER A 268 -11.10 5.49 -15.84
C SER A 268 -11.56 6.06 -17.21
N ALA A 269 -12.86 6.28 -17.42
CA ALA A 269 -13.41 6.85 -18.64
C ALA A 269 -13.99 8.27 -18.43
N SER A 270 -13.74 8.89 -17.28
CA SER A 270 -14.32 10.18 -16.91
C SER A 270 -13.32 11.33 -17.04
N PRO A 271 -13.49 12.26 -17.98
CA PRO A 271 -12.72 13.49 -18.06
C PRO A 271 -12.78 14.30 -16.76
N TYR A 272 -13.94 14.32 -16.09
CA TYR A 272 -14.13 15.02 -14.81
C TYR A 272 -13.11 14.53 -13.76
N TYR A 273 -13.01 13.21 -13.51
CA TYR A 273 -12.09 12.70 -12.48
C TYR A 273 -10.64 12.76 -12.94
N MET A 274 -10.35 12.32 -14.19
CA MET A 274 -8.97 12.14 -14.68
C MET A 274 -8.32 13.44 -15.18
N THR A 275 -9.11 14.42 -15.63
CA THR A 275 -8.59 15.70 -16.13
C THR A 275 -8.97 16.84 -15.22
N ASP A 276 -10.26 17.16 -15.09
CA ASP A 276 -10.69 18.38 -14.38
C ASP A 276 -10.26 18.34 -12.91
N VAL A 277 -10.52 17.24 -12.19
CA VAL A 277 -10.12 17.10 -10.78
C VAL A 277 -8.62 16.82 -10.65
N LEU A 278 -8.13 15.74 -11.26
CA LEU A 278 -6.76 15.28 -11.01
C LEU A 278 -5.71 16.31 -11.51
N ARG A 279 -5.92 16.87 -12.70
CA ARG A 279 -4.91 17.71 -13.35
C ARG A 279 -5.15 19.19 -13.16
N ASP A 280 -6.37 19.65 -13.46
CA ASP A 280 -6.65 21.08 -13.48
C ASP A 280 -6.83 21.63 -12.05
N GLU A 281 -7.49 20.87 -11.16
CA GLU A 281 -7.69 21.28 -9.77
C GLU A 281 -6.47 20.91 -8.89
N LEU A 282 -6.03 19.64 -8.89
CA LEU A 282 -4.95 19.18 -8.01
C LEU A 282 -3.55 19.48 -8.57
N GLY A 283 -3.42 19.84 -9.85
CA GLY A 283 -2.15 20.20 -10.49
C GLY A 283 -1.21 19.02 -10.75
N PHE A 284 -1.72 17.78 -10.84
CA PHE A 284 -0.91 16.60 -11.11
C PHE A 284 -0.26 16.66 -12.50
N LYS A 285 1.07 16.55 -12.56
CA LYS A 285 1.87 16.70 -13.78
C LYS A 285 2.36 15.38 -14.38
N GLY A 286 2.35 14.30 -13.61
CA GLY A 286 2.82 12.99 -14.03
C GLY A 286 1.87 12.30 -15.01
N TYR A 287 2.09 11.01 -15.27
CA TYR A 287 1.20 10.22 -16.10
C TYR A 287 0.26 9.34 -15.26
N VAL A 288 -0.89 9.00 -15.83
CA VAL A 288 -1.83 8.03 -15.26
C VAL A 288 -1.56 6.66 -15.87
N TYR A 289 -1.23 5.69 -15.02
CA TYR A 289 -1.08 4.28 -15.32
C TYR A 289 -2.42 3.57 -15.16
N SER A 290 -2.87 2.78 -16.12
CA SER A 290 -4.10 1.99 -15.94
C SER A 290 -3.89 0.91 -14.89
N ASP A 291 -4.94 0.55 -14.17
CA ASP A 291 -4.93 -0.72 -13.45
C ASP A 291 -5.24 -1.88 -14.42
N TRP A 292 -4.91 -3.12 -14.05
CA TRP A 292 -5.06 -4.30 -14.91
C TRP A 292 -6.51 -4.53 -15.33
N GLY A 293 -6.79 -4.39 -16.63
CA GLY A 293 -8.12 -4.46 -17.20
C GLY A 293 -9.03 -3.28 -16.85
N SER A 294 -8.54 -2.17 -16.29
CA SER A 294 -9.41 -1.02 -15.95
C SER A 294 -9.98 -0.34 -17.20
N VAL A 295 -9.25 -0.37 -18.32
CA VAL A 295 -9.73 0.13 -19.62
C VAL A 295 -10.79 -0.80 -20.19
N ASP A 296 -10.52 -2.12 -20.27
CA ASP A 296 -11.48 -3.12 -20.75
C ASP A 296 -12.78 -3.14 -19.93
N ARG A 297 -12.69 -2.95 -18.61
CA ARG A 297 -13.86 -2.94 -17.72
C ARG A 297 -14.84 -1.82 -17.97
N VAL A 298 -14.46 -0.75 -18.66
CA VAL A 298 -15.41 0.28 -19.14
C VAL A 298 -16.47 -0.36 -20.05
N MET A 299 -16.06 -1.36 -20.85
CA MET A 299 -16.96 -2.17 -21.68
C MET A 299 -17.52 -3.38 -20.91
N THR A 300 -16.66 -4.20 -20.31
CA THR A 300 -17.04 -5.56 -19.84
C THR A 300 -17.76 -5.56 -18.49
N PHE A 301 -17.48 -4.59 -17.59
CA PHE A 301 -18.09 -4.48 -16.27
C PHE A 301 -19.13 -3.37 -16.20
N HIS A 302 -18.78 -2.20 -16.74
CA HIS A 302 -19.64 -1.02 -16.64
C HIS A 302 -20.65 -0.89 -17.79
N TYR A 303 -20.42 -1.60 -18.90
CA TYR A 303 -21.25 -1.53 -20.12
C TYR A 303 -21.46 -0.09 -20.60
N ALA A 304 -20.47 0.80 -20.36
CA ALA A 304 -20.55 2.21 -20.71
C ALA A 304 -20.27 2.47 -22.19
N VAL A 305 -19.59 1.56 -22.87
CA VAL A 305 -19.28 1.57 -24.30
C VAL A 305 -19.46 0.19 -24.91
N PRO A 306 -19.72 0.09 -26.23
CA PRO A 306 -20.05 -1.19 -26.86
C PRO A 306 -18.83 -2.04 -27.28
N THR A 307 -17.63 -1.45 -27.42
CA THR A 307 -16.45 -2.15 -27.93
C THR A 307 -15.19 -1.80 -27.16
N ARG A 308 -14.17 -2.65 -27.27
CA ARG A 308 -12.85 -2.44 -26.68
C ARG A 308 -12.14 -1.20 -27.25
N GLU A 309 -12.31 -0.95 -28.54
CA GLU A 309 -11.77 0.24 -29.21
C GLU A 309 -12.37 1.53 -28.62
N GLU A 310 -13.68 1.55 -28.38
CA GLU A 310 -14.33 2.69 -27.73
C GLU A 310 -13.88 2.84 -26.27
N ALA A 311 -13.66 1.74 -25.55
CA ALA A 311 -13.12 1.79 -24.20
C ALA A 311 -11.72 2.41 -24.16
N ALA A 312 -10.82 1.98 -25.04
CA ALA A 312 -9.48 2.56 -25.19
C ALA A 312 -9.55 4.06 -25.53
N LYS A 313 -10.41 4.44 -26.47
CA LYS A 313 -10.60 5.83 -26.87
C LYS A 313 -11.08 6.72 -25.73
N VAL A 314 -12.16 6.33 -25.03
CA VAL A 314 -12.72 7.17 -23.98
C VAL A 314 -11.79 7.28 -22.78
N SER A 315 -11.04 6.22 -22.45
CA SER A 315 -10.05 6.22 -21.37
C SER A 315 -8.84 7.12 -21.69
N LEU A 316 -8.32 7.06 -22.92
CA LEU A 316 -7.26 7.97 -23.38
C LEU A 316 -7.70 9.43 -23.32
N ILE A 317 -8.90 9.73 -23.85
CA ILE A 317 -9.47 11.10 -23.87
C ILE A 317 -9.70 11.58 -22.44
N ALA A 318 -10.14 10.72 -21.54
CA ALA A 318 -10.33 11.05 -20.13
C ALA A 318 -9.01 11.41 -19.44
N GLY A 319 -7.89 10.82 -19.83
CA GLY A 319 -6.57 11.13 -19.29
C GLY A 319 -5.82 9.96 -18.66
N VAL A 320 -6.22 8.71 -18.95
CA VAL A 320 -5.39 7.52 -18.69
C VAL A 320 -4.32 7.49 -19.78
N ASP A 321 -3.06 7.66 -19.40
CA ASP A 321 -1.99 7.93 -20.34
C ASP A 321 -1.28 6.66 -20.81
N LEU A 322 -1.14 5.64 -19.97
CA LEU A 322 -0.44 4.40 -20.29
C LEU A 322 -1.29 3.20 -19.83
N ASP A 323 -1.52 2.30 -20.77
CA ASP A 323 -2.25 1.06 -20.52
C ASP A 323 -1.29 -0.09 -20.17
N VAL A 324 -1.61 -0.81 -19.08
CA VAL A 324 -0.80 -1.93 -18.62
C VAL A 324 -1.07 -3.22 -19.40
N ASP A 325 -2.26 -3.34 -19.95
CA ASP A 325 -2.70 -4.46 -20.77
C ASP A 325 -2.44 -4.21 -22.26
N SER A 326 -3.31 -4.68 -23.13
CA SER A 326 -3.18 -4.55 -24.59
C SER A 326 -4.30 -3.72 -25.22
N ASP A 327 -5.08 -2.97 -24.43
CA ASP A 327 -6.22 -2.22 -24.96
C ASP A 327 -5.79 -1.08 -25.89
N TYR A 328 -4.65 -0.44 -25.59
CA TYR A 328 -4.09 0.65 -26.37
C TYR A 328 -3.39 0.22 -27.68
N GLU A 329 -3.26 -1.07 -27.96
CA GLU A 329 -2.81 -1.55 -29.28
C GLU A 329 -3.71 -1.07 -30.42
N THR A 330 -4.98 -0.74 -30.15
CA THR A 330 -5.95 -0.27 -31.16
C THR A 330 -5.79 1.21 -31.52
N LEU A 331 -5.07 2.01 -30.73
CA LEU A 331 -5.04 3.48 -30.83
C LEU A 331 -4.45 3.97 -32.16
N GLU A 332 -3.36 3.36 -32.64
CA GLU A 332 -2.74 3.75 -33.91
C GLU A 332 -3.72 3.67 -35.09
N GLN A 333 -4.47 2.58 -35.16
CA GLN A 333 -5.46 2.39 -36.20
C GLN A 333 -6.62 3.38 -36.09
N GLN A 334 -7.08 3.67 -34.87
CA GLN A 334 -8.15 4.63 -34.63
C GLN A 334 -7.76 6.06 -35.04
N VAL A 335 -6.48 6.46 -34.83
CA VAL A 335 -5.98 7.76 -35.33
C VAL A 335 -5.95 7.77 -36.86
N LYS A 336 -5.45 6.71 -37.51
CA LYS A 336 -5.42 6.60 -38.99
C LYS A 336 -6.82 6.64 -39.60
N GLU A 337 -7.81 6.15 -38.91
CA GLU A 337 -9.22 6.19 -39.32
C GLU A 337 -9.92 7.52 -38.97
N GLY A 338 -9.24 8.45 -38.32
CA GLY A 338 -9.81 9.73 -37.88
C GLY A 338 -10.81 9.62 -36.74
N LYS A 339 -10.84 8.50 -36.00
CA LYS A 339 -11.71 8.30 -34.85
C LYS A 339 -11.17 8.98 -33.58
N ILE A 340 -9.85 9.19 -33.50
CA ILE A 340 -9.13 9.88 -32.43
C ILE A 340 -8.24 10.93 -33.07
N ASP A 341 -8.22 12.15 -32.51
CA ASP A 341 -7.25 13.18 -32.89
C ASP A 341 -5.88 12.82 -32.30
N GLU A 342 -4.81 12.83 -33.13
CA GLU A 342 -3.43 12.55 -32.71
C GLU A 342 -2.99 13.43 -31.54
N ALA A 343 -3.59 14.60 -31.34
CA ALA A 343 -3.32 15.49 -30.22
C ALA A 343 -3.54 14.83 -28.83
N TYR A 344 -4.46 13.87 -28.72
CA TYR A 344 -4.64 13.10 -27.47
C TYR A 344 -3.47 12.13 -27.23
N ILE A 345 -2.97 11.49 -28.30
CA ILE A 345 -1.76 10.66 -28.25
C ILE A 345 -0.57 11.51 -27.80
N ASP A 346 -0.36 12.67 -28.45
CA ASP A 346 0.74 13.58 -28.14
C ASP A 346 0.69 14.05 -26.68
N LYS A 347 -0.49 14.34 -26.18
CA LYS A 347 -0.72 14.77 -24.78
C LYS A 347 -0.31 13.67 -23.79
N ALA A 348 -0.66 12.42 -24.04
CA ALA A 348 -0.32 11.28 -23.20
C ALA A 348 1.18 10.96 -23.28
N VAL A 349 1.74 10.90 -24.50
CA VAL A 349 3.19 10.64 -24.72
C VAL A 349 4.04 11.71 -24.04
N ARG A 350 3.66 12.98 -24.15
CA ARG A 350 4.35 14.10 -23.48
C ARG A 350 4.53 13.86 -21.99
N ARG A 351 3.50 13.34 -21.31
CA ARG A 351 3.53 13.05 -19.87
C ARG A 351 4.42 11.85 -19.54
N VAL A 352 4.36 10.78 -20.33
CA VAL A 352 5.24 9.61 -20.16
C VAL A 352 6.70 10.00 -20.39
N LEU A 353 7.00 10.77 -21.44
CA LEU A 353 8.36 11.27 -21.71
C LEU A 353 8.85 12.21 -20.61
N TYR A 354 7.99 13.13 -20.13
CA TYR A 354 8.33 14.00 -19.01
C TYR A 354 8.81 13.20 -17.79
N VAL A 355 8.10 12.14 -17.43
CA VAL A 355 8.49 11.28 -16.29
C VAL A 355 9.81 10.57 -16.54
N LYS A 356 10.04 10.04 -17.75
CA LYS A 356 11.32 9.43 -18.12
C LYS A 356 12.50 10.41 -18.00
N PHE A 357 12.32 11.65 -18.41
CA PHE A 357 13.33 12.70 -18.24
C PHE A 357 13.49 13.12 -16.77
N ALA A 358 12.41 13.31 -16.04
CA ALA A 358 12.42 13.70 -14.63
C ALA A 358 13.12 12.66 -13.73
N LEU A 359 12.96 11.37 -14.03
CA LEU A 359 13.69 10.28 -13.38
C LEU A 359 15.15 10.15 -13.86
N GLY A 360 15.57 10.95 -14.85
CA GLY A 360 16.93 10.95 -15.38
C GLY A 360 17.30 9.73 -16.24
N LEU A 361 16.32 8.99 -16.79
CA LEU A 361 16.57 7.76 -17.55
C LEU A 361 17.40 7.98 -18.81
N PHE A 362 17.30 9.15 -19.44
CA PHE A 362 18.11 9.50 -20.60
C PHE A 362 19.55 9.86 -20.26
N ASP A 363 19.81 10.27 -19.03
CA ASP A 363 21.11 10.79 -18.58
C ASP A 363 21.89 9.75 -17.77
N ARG A 364 21.18 8.85 -17.09
CA ARG A 364 21.70 7.75 -16.27
C ARG A 364 20.85 6.49 -16.48
N PRO A 365 20.99 5.82 -17.62
CA PRO A 365 20.09 4.74 -18.01
C PRO A 365 20.30 3.40 -17.28
N TYR A 366 21.46 3.18 -16.65
CA TYR A 366 21.80 1.91 -16.00
C TYR A 366 21.78 2.07 -14.48
N TYR A 367 20.83 1.43 -13.83
CA TYR A 367 20.66 1.52 -12.38
C TYR A 367 20.92 0.19 -11.68
N GLY A 368 20.59 -0.95 -12.29
CA GLY A 368 20.77 -2.27 -11.67
C GLY A 368 22.25 -2.61 -11.46
N ASP A 369 22.59 -3.04 -10.26
CA ASP A 369 23.93 -3.50 -9.93
C ASP A 369 23.87 -4.85 -9.17
N PRO A 370 24.16 -5.97 -9.84
CA PRO A 370 24.13 -7.29 -9.22
C PRO A 370 25.07 -7.44 -8.01
N LYS A 371 26.14 -6.65 -7.93
CA LYS A 371 27.02 -6.64 -6.75
C LYS A 371 26.40 -5.90 -5.58
N LEU A 372 25.67 -4.81 -5.88
CA LEU A 372 24.96 -4.04 -4.87
C LEU A 372 23.74 -4.83 -4.36
N VAL A 373 23.04 -5.55 -5.25
CA VAL A 373 21.93 -6.45 -4.89
C VAL A 373 22.35 -7.38 -3.75
N LYS A 374 23.43 -8.12 -3.89
CA LYS A 374 23.93 -9.05 -2.86
C LYS A 374 24.25 -8.40 -1.52
N LYS A 375 24.54 -7.11 -1.52
CA LYS A 375 24.93 -6.36 -0.31
C LYS A 375 23.73 -5.72 0.38
N VAL A 376 22.72 -5.34 -0.39
CA VAL A 376 21.62 -4.47 0.08
C VAL A 376 20.35 -5.27 0.31
N VAL A 377 19.98 -6.13 -0.66
CA VAL A 377 18.70 -6.85 -0.62
C VAL A 377 18.69 -7.81 0.56
N ARG A 378 17.63 -7.70 1.36
CA ARG A 378 17.38 -8.49 2.57
C ARG A 378 18.58 -8.52 3.54
N SER A 379 19.27 -7.38 3.70
CA SER A 379 20.37 -7.25 4.66
C SER A 379 19.85 -7.37 6.10
N ASP A 380 20.73 -7.73 7.04
CA ASP A 380 20.38 -7.82 8.48
C ASP A 380 19.74 -6.51 9.00
N LYS A 381 20.16 -5.36 8.46
CA LYS A 381 19.58 -4.05 8.81
C LYS A 381 18.13 -3.92 8.34
N HIS A 382 17.82 -4.41 7.15
CA HIS A 382 16.45 -4.39 6.61
C HIS A 382 15.57 -5.37 7.37
N ILE A 383 16.05 -6.56 7.69
CA ILE A 383 15.34 -7.55 8.52
C ILE A 383 15.07 -6.99 9.92
N ALA A 384 16.04 -6.31 10.54
CA ALA A 384 15.87 -5.66 11.83
C ALA A 384 14.82 -4.53 11.77
N LEU A 385 14.80 -3.75 10.67
CA LEU A 385 13.79 -2.70 10.45
C LEU A 385 12.40 -3.31 10.22
N ALA A 386 12.31 -4.43 9.51
CA ALA A 386 11.04 -5.16 9.36
C ALA A 386 10.48 -5.60 10.73
N LYS A 387 11.36 -6.04 11.64
CA LYS A 387 10.96 -6.33 13.02
C LYS A 387 10.51 -5.09 13.78
N GLU A 388 11.22 -3.96 13.66
CA GLU A 388 10.84 -2.70 14.32
C GLU A 388 9.42 -2.26 13.89
N VAL A 389 9.10 -2.34 12.59
CA VAL A 389 7.76 -2.02 12.09
C VAL A 389 6.72 -3.01 12.63
N ALA A 390 7.04 -4.31 12.68
CA ALA A 390 6.16 -5.33 13.25
C ALA A 390 5.90 -5.10 14.75
N ASP A 391 6.93 -4.73 15.52
CA ASP A 391 6.83 -4.41 16.94
C ASP A 391 5.87 -3.23 17.19
N GLU A 392 6.00 -2.16 16.40
CA GLU A 392 5.15 -0.97 16.56
C GLU A 392 3.73 -1.14 16.00
N SER A 393 3.50 -2.13 15.13
CA SER A 393 2.18 -2.38 14.53
C SER A 393 1.27 -3.25 15.39
N THR A 394 1.80 -4.02 16.33
CA THR A 394 1.00 -4.94 17.14
C THR A 394 0.17 -4.18 18.17
N ILE A 395 -1.14 -4.50 18.23
CA ILE A 395 -2.13 -3.84 19.04
C ILE A 395 -2.55 -4.75 20.21
N LEU A 396 -2.50 -4.25 21.43
CA LEU A 396 -3.09 -4.92 22.60
C LEU A 396 -4.50 -4.38 22.80
N LEU A 397 -5.52 -5.23 22.65
CA LEU A 397 -6.93 -4.83 22.77
C LEU A 397 -7.53 -5.09 24.15
N GLU A 398 -7.17 -6.23 24.76
CA GLU A 398 -7.64 -6.61 26.10
C GLU A 398 -6.49 -7.21 26.89
N ASN A 399 -6.42 -6.91 28.20
CA ASN A 399 -5.42 -7.48 29.12
C ASN A 399 -5.98 -7.60 30.52
N LYS A 400 -6.86 -8.59 30.73
CA LYS A 400 -7.54 -8.81 32.00
C LYS A 400 -6.55 -9.27 33.06
N ASN A 401 -6.65 -8.69 34.23
CA ASN A 401 -5.79 -8.98 35.38
C ASN A 401 -4.28 -8.86 35.07
N ASN A 402 -3.92 -8.08 34.06
CA ASN A 402 -2.54 -7.90 33.63
C ASN A 402 -1.84 -9.24 33.36
N ILE A 403 -2.50 -10.19 32.67
CA ILE A 403 -1.91 -11.46 32.31
C ILE A 403 -0.69 -11.29 31.40
N LEU A 404 -0.68 -10.24 30.58
CA LEU A 404 0.46 -9.81 29.77
C LEU A 404 1.15 -8.59 30.41
N PRO A 405 2.50 -8.50 30.31
CA PRO A 405 3.40 -9.51 29.75
C PRO A 405 3.44 -10.77 30.63
N LEU A 406 3.69 -11.92 29.99
CA LEU A 406 3.69 -13.22 30.65
C LEU A 406 4.70 -13.28 31.82
N ASP A 407 4.21 -13.60 33.00
CA ASP A 407 5.06 -13.99 34.11
C ASP A 407 5.57 -15.43 33.90
N LEU A 408 6.75 -15.53 33.32
CA LEU A 408 7.34 -16.81 32.98
C LEU A 408 7.64 -17.71 34.20
N SER A 409 7.60 -17.19 35.43
CA SER A 409 7.74 -18.01 36.63
C SER A 409 6.49 -18.87 36.90
N LYS A 410 5.30 -18.41 36.46
CA LYS A 410 4.03 -19.08 36.68
C LYS A 410 3.74 -20.19 35.66
N TYR A 411 4.25 -20.08 34.43
CA TYR A 411 3.94 -20.99 33.33
C TYR A 411 5.17 -21.82 32.93
N LYS A 412 5.10 -23.14 33.10
CA LYS A 412 6.15 -24.10 32.71
C LYS A 412 5.96 -24.57 31.27
N SER A 413 4.71 -24.66 30.85
CA SER A 413 4.28 -25.15 29.54
C SER A 413 3.26 -24.21 28.90
N ILE A 414 3.36 -24.04 27.60
CA ILE A 414 2.48 -23.17 26.80
C ILE A 414 2.00 -23.95 25.57
N ALA A 415 0.69 -23.99 25.36
CA ALA A 415 0.12 -24.46 24.08
C ALA A 415 -0.03 -23.28 23.13
N VAL A 416 0.45 -23.43 21.90
CA VAL A 416 0.29 -22.46 20.81
C VAL A 416 -0.54 -23.15 19.73
N VAL A 417 -1.83 -22.79 19.67
CA VAL A 417 -2.79 -23.49 18.82
C VAL A 417 -3.50 -22.52 17.87
N GLY A 418 -4.15 -23.08 16.86
CA GLY A 418 -4.87 -22.33 15.84
C GLY A 418 -4.16 -22.31 14.49
N PRO A 419 -4.90 -21.99 13.40
CA PRO A 419 -4.38 -22.08 12.04
C PRO A 419 -3.19 -21.15 11.76
N ASN A 420 -3.07 -20.04 12.49
CA ASN A 420 -1.96 -19.08 12.36
C ASN A 420 -0.84 -19.33 13.40
N SER A 421 -0.89 -20.41 14.19
CA SER A 421 0.08 -20.69 15.26
C SER A 421 1.48 -20.99 14.73
N ASN A 422 1.58 -21.74 13.64
CA ASN A 422 2.83 -22.19 13.04
C ASN A 422 2.90 -21.91 11.52
N GLN A 423 2.32 -20.80 11.11
CA GLN A 423 2.35 -20.32 9.73
C GLN A 423 2.82 -18.87 9.71
N THR A 424 3.52 -18.48 8.66
CA THR A 424 3.74 -17.08 8.31
C THR A 424 2.65 -16.64 7.35
N VAL A 425 2.01 -15.51 7.62
CA VAL A 425 0.99 -14.92 6.74
C VAL A 425 1.46 -13.53 6.35
N PHE A 426 1.75 -13.35 5.07
CA PHE A 426 2.36 -12.12 4.57
C PHE A 426 1.34 -11.15 3.95
N GLY A 427 0.15 -11.63 3.60
CA GLY A 427 -0.83 -10.86 2.86
C GLY A 427 -0.65 -10.98 1.35
N ASP A 428 -1.52 -10.32 0.60
CA ASP A 428 -1.45 -10.20 -0.85
C ASP A 428 -0.21 -9.38 -1.27
N TYR A 429 0.14 -9.41 -2.54
CA TYR A 429 1.29 -8.68 -3.09
C TYR A 429 2.62 -8.97 -2.37
N SER A 430 2.82 -10.21 -1.91
CA SER A 430 4.11 -10.74 -1.48
C SER A 430 4.65 -11.76 -2.49
N TRP A 431 5.97 -11.90 -2.60
CA TRP A 431 6.57 -12.93 -3.47
C TRP A 431 6.40 -14.36 -2.93
N THR A 432 5.79 -14.51 -1.75
CA THR A 432 5.63 -15.79 -1.08
C THR A 432 4.49 -16.62 -1.69
N THR A 433 4.57 -17.93 -1.48
CA THR A 433 3.52 -18.90 -1.80
C THR A 433 3.02 -19.56 -0.52
N PRO A 434 1.90 -20.31 -0.54
CA PRO A 434 1.41 -21.04 0.64
C PRO A 434 2.45 -21.98 1.28
N ASP A 435 3.39 -22.47 0.48
CA ASP A 435 4.45 -23.39 0.94
C ASP A 435 5.77 -22.70 1.30
N THR A 436 5.80 -21.36 1.22
CA THR A 436 6.99 -20.58 1.56
C THR A 436 7.31 -20.74 3.05
N LYS A 437 8.57 -21.12 3.34
CA LYS A 437 9.10 -21.28 4.70
C LYS A 437 9.84 -20.05 5.22
N GLU A 438 9.79 -18.97 4.50
CA GLU A 438 10.43 -17.72 4.90
C GLU A 438 9.69 -17.07 6.08
N GLY A 439 10.43 -16.28 6.83
CA GLY A 439 9.92 -15.59 8.02
C GLY A 439 9.89 -16.48 9.27
N VAL A 440 9.38 -15.88 10.35
CA VAL A 440 9.32 -16.51 11.68
C VAL A 440 7.87 -16.67 12.10
N THR A 441 7.41 -17.90 12.33
CA THR A 441 6.07 -18.19 12.85
C THR A 441 5.96 -17.84 14.33
N LEU A 442 4.75 -17.67 14.87
CA LEU A 442 4.54 -17.44 16.30
C LEU A 442 5.17 -18.57 17.16
N TYR A 443 4.94 -19.81 16.75
CA TYR A 443 5.55 -20.97 17.42
C TYR A 443 7.09 -20.90 17.43
N GLN A 444 7.71 -20.64 16.27
CA GLN A 444 9.16 -20.48 16.16
C GLN A 444 9.68 -19.28 16.97
N GLY A 445 8.98 -18.15 16.94
CA GLY A 445 9.34 -16.96 17.71
C GLY A 445 9.36 -17.24 19.21
N LEU A 446 8.34 -17.93 19.73
CA LEU A 446 8.31 -18.35 21.13
C LEU A 446 9.44 -19.34 21.46
N GLN A 447 9.77 -20.29 20.57
CA GLN A 447 10.90 -21.19 20.76
C GLN A 447 12.23 -20.42 20.84
N GLN A 448 12.41 -19.41 19.98
CA GLN A 448 13.61 -18.58 19.97
C GLN A 448 13.76 -17.77 21.27
N VAL A 449 12.65 -17.20 21.76
CA VAL A 449 12.65 -16.32 22.97
C VAL A 449 12.75 -17.12 24.26
N LEU A 450 12.01 -18.22 24.37
CA LEU A 450 11.91 -19.02 25.60
C LEU A 450 12.99 -20.10 25.68
N GLY A 451 13.55 -20.52 24.55
CA GLY A 451 14.56 -21.58 24.49
C GLY A 451 14.06 -22.91 25.07
N LYS A 452 14.99 -23.72 25.54
CA LYS A 452 14.66 -25.03 26.15
C LYS A 452 14.13 -24.94 27.60
N LYS A 453 13.92 -23.73 28.13
CA LYS A 453 13.48 -23.52 29.52
C LYS A 453 11.97 -23.76 29.69
N LYS A 454 11.21 -23.80 28.59
CA LYS A 454 9.77 -23.97 28.57
C LYS A 454 9.36 -25.06 27.59
N THR A 455 8.35 -25.82 27.93
CA THR A 455 7.69 -26.73 26.98
C THR A 455 6.68 -25.95 26.16
N ILE A 456 6.80 -26.02 24.83
CA ILE A 456 5.85 -25.38 23.93
C ILE A 456 5.22 -26.48 23.06
N LEU A 457 3.91 -26.69 23.23
CA LEU A 457 3.11 -27.61 22.43
C LEU A 457 2.42 -26.85 21.30
N GLN A 458 2.31 -27.45 20.13
CA GLN A 458 1.68 -26.84 18.97
C GLN A 458 0.66 -27.77 18.33
N ALA A 459 -0.49 -27.20 17.93
CA ALA A 459 -1.47 -27.87 17.07
C ALA A 459 -2.27 -26.83 16.27
N ASP A 460 -2.60 -27.11 15.01
CA ASP A 460 -3.37 -26.19 14.17
C ASP A 460 -4.84 -26.11 14.58
N GLY A 461 -5.44 -27.16 15.08
CA GLY A 461 -6.81 -27.18 15.58
C GLY A 461 -7.89 -27.07 14.52
N CYS A 462 -7.66 -26.27 13.48
CA CYS A 462 -8.52 -26.11 12.30
C CYS A 462 -7.75 -25.42 11.18
N ASN A 463 -8.40 -25.22 10.04
CA ASN A 463 -7.90 -24.39 8.94
C ASN A 463 -8.73 -23.09 8.77
N TRP A 464 -8.41 -22.27 7.75
CA TRP A 464 -9.00 -20.95 7.55
C TRP A 464 -10.31 -20.92 6.75
N TRP A 465 -10.66 -21.98 6.03
CA TRP A 465 -11.76 -21.95 5.03
C TRP A 465 -12.77 -23.08 5.17
N ASN A 466 -12.38 -24.20 5.75
CA ASN A 466 -13.20 -25.39 5.81
C ASN A 466 -13.62 -25.66 7.26
N ARG A 467 -14.83 -26.15 7.43
CA ARG A 467 -15.27 -26.73 8.70
C ARG A 467 -14.56 -28.07 8.85
N ALA A 468 -13.41 -27.99 9.52
CA ALA A 468 -12.51 -29.10 9.72
C ALA A 468 -13.15 -30.29 10.43
N ASP A 469 -12.54 -31.44 10.29
CA ASP A 469 -12.81 -32.61 11.10
C ASP A 469 -12.62 -32.28 12.59
N SER A 470 -13.56 -32.67 13.44
CA SER A 470 -13.52 -32.46 14.90
C SER A 470 -12.23 -32.96 15.55
N LYS A 471 -11.53 -33.92 14.93
CA LYS A 471 -10.25 -34.47 15.39
C LYS A 471 -9.14 -33.43 15.49
N ASP A 472 -9.12 -32.44 14.63
CA ASP A 472 -8.10 -31.37 14.67
C ASP A 472 -8.28 -30.50 15.92
N ILE A 473 -9.53 -30.15 16.26
CA ILE A 473 -9.86 -29.42 17.51
C ILE A 473 -9.52 -30.26 18.72
N GLU A 474 -9.79 -31.57 18.72
CA GLU A 474 -9.44 -32.48 19.84
C GLU A 474 -7.93 -32.51 20.08
N GLN A 475 -7.09 -32.48 19.04
CA GLN A 475 -5.63 -32.42 19.18
C GLN A 475 -5.18 -31.11 19.82
N ALA A 476 -5.78 -29.98 19.44
CA ALA A 476 -5.50 -28.69 20.05
C ALA A 476 -5.92 -28.65 21.52
N VAL A 477 -7.11 -29.17 21.84
CA VAL A 477 -7.59 -29.30 23.23
C VAL A 477 -6.62 -30.14 24.07
N LYS A 478 -6.17 -31.30 23.58
CA LYS A 478 -5.17 -32.15 24.28
C LYS A 478 -3.87 -31.39 24.55
N ALA A 479 -3.39 -30.62 23.59
CA ALA A 479 -2.17 -29.79 23.79
C ALA A 479 -2.40 -28.72 24.89
N VAL A 480 -3.58 -28.11 24.93
CA VAL A 480 -3.95 -27.13 25.95
C VAL A 480 -4.10 -27.78 27.33
N GLU A 481 -4.77 -28.92 27.45
CA GLU A 481 -4.92 -29.66 28.72
C GLU A 481 -3.56 -30.01 29.34
N GLN A 482 -2.56 -30.33 28.52
CA GLN A 482 -1.17 -30.65 28.93
C GLN A 482 -0.33 -29.40 29.21
N SER A 483 -0.89 -28.19 29.10
CA SER A 483 -0.19 -26.92 29.25
C SER A 483 -0.78 -26.08 30.39
N ASP A 484 0.00 -25.11 30.86
CA ASP A 484 -0.43 -24.17 31.89
C ASP A 484 -1.20 -22.97 31.30
N LEU A 485 -0.95 -22.65 30.03
CA LEU A 485 -1.48 -21.48 29.31
C LEU A 485 -1.74 -21.84 27.84
N ALA A 486 -2.80 -21.30 27.25
CA ALA A 486 -3.08 -21.37 25.83
C ALA A 486 -2.88 -20.02 25.13
N ILE A 487 -2.20 -20.03 23.99
CA ILE A 487 -2.16 -18.92 23.03
C ILE A 487 -2.84 -19.43 21.76
N VAL A 488 -3.96 -18.79 21.38
CA VAL A 488 -4.78 -19.22 20.24
C VAL A 488 -4.64 -18.20 19.12
N ALA A 489 -3.99 -18.58 18.01
CA ALA A 489 -3.76 -17.74 16.85
C ALA A 489 -4.80 -18.02 15.76
N VAL A 490 -5.72 -17.08 15.58
CA VAL A 490 -6.85 -17.13 14.64
C VAL A 490 -6.78 -15.99 13.62
N GLY A 491 -7.64 -16.01 12.60
CA GLY A 491 -7.77 -14.89 11.66
C GLY A 491 -7.95 -15.32 10.21
N THR A 492 -7.43 -14.52 9.29
CA THR A 492 -7.49 -14.75 7.85
C THR A 492 -6.15 -15.20 7.29
N ARG A 493 -6.17 -15.61 6.03
CA ARG A 493 -4.98 -15.86 5.22
C ARG A 493 -5.18 -15.26 3.84
N SER A 494 -4.13 -14.63 3.32
CA SER A 494 -4.07 -14.08 1.99
C SER A 494 -2.79 -14.52 1.30
N THR A 495 -2.86 -14.71 -0.02
CA THR A 495 -1.74 -15.04 -0.88
C THR A 495 -1.90 -14.33 -2.22
N PHE A 496 -0.79 -13.91 -2.81
CA PHE A 496 -0.78 -13.12 -4.03
C PHE A 496 -1.59 -13.73 -5.17
N LEU A 497 -2.57 -12.98 -5.69
CA LEU A 497 -3.38 -13.25 -6.89
C LEU A 497 -3.72 -14.72 -7.12
N GLY A 498 -4.19 -15.39 -6.07
CA GLY A 498 -4.67 -16.76 -6.20
C GLY A 498 -3.58 -17.81 -6.47
N ARG A 499 -2.32 -17.52 -6.14
CA ARG A 499 -1.31 -18.58 -6.00
C ARG A 499 -1.70 -19.48 -4.85
N GLY A 500 -2.74 -20.29 -5.03
CA GLY A 500 -3.41 -21.12 -4.05
C GLY A 500 -4.77 -20.55 -3.62
N PRO A 501 -5.73 -20.27 -4.55
CA PRO A 501 -6.99 -19.59 -4.25
C PRO A 501 -7.80 -20.30 -3.16
N ARG A 502 -7.72 -21.62 -3.07
CA ARG A 502 -8.39 -22.41 -2.02
C ARG A 502 -7.86 -22.15 -0.60
N TYR A 503 -6.78 -21.40 -0.44
CA TYR A 503 -6.18 -21.09 0.86
C TYR A 503 -6.41 -19.63 1.32
N SER A 504 -6.99 -18.77 0.50
CA SER A 504 -7.20 -17.37 0.80
C SER A 504 -8.60 -17.11 1.38
N THR A 505 -8.67 -16.27 2.40
CA THR A 505 -9.89 -15.74 3.03
C THR A 505 -9.83 -14.23 3.18
N ALA A 506 -8.85 -13.59 2.56
CA ALA A 506 -8.67 -12.15 2.37
C ALA A 506 -7.79 -11.96 1.14
N GLY A 507 -7.58 -10.72 0.69
CA GLY A 507 -6.83 -10.35 -0.50
C GLY A 507 -7.72 -10.05 -1.71
N GLU A 508 -7.10 -9.70 -2.82
CA GLU A 508 -7.81 -9.33 -4.05
C GLU A 508 -8.61 -10.51 -4.62
N GLY A 509 -9.92 -10.30 -4.82
CA GLY A 509 -10.85 -11.33 -5.30
C GLY A 509 -11.33 -12.32 -4.23
N PHE A 510 -11.02 -12.07 -2.94
CA PHE A 510 -11.44 -12.89 -1.80
C PHE A 510 -12.26 -12.06 -0.79
N ASP A 511 -13.40 -11.59 -1.24
CA ASP A 511 -14.35 -10.83 -0.44
C ASP A 511 -15.13 -11.75 0.50
N LEU A 512 -15.49 -11.26 1.69
CA LEU A 512 -16.24 -12.03 2.68
C LEU A 512 -17.67 -11.49 2.83
N SER A 513 -18.67 -12.33 2.69
CA SER A 513 -20.07 -11.96 2.99
C SER A 513 -20.33 -11.83 4.50
N SER A 514 -19.53 -12.48 5.34
CA SER A 514 -19.58 -12.44 6.79
C SER A 514 -18.23 -12.08 7.37
N LEU A 515 -18.22 -11.29 8.44
CA LEU A 515 -17.02 -10.91 9.19
C LEU A 515 -16.78 -11.81 10.42
N GLU A 516 -17.51 -12.90 10.56
CA GLU A 516 -17.21 -13.93 11.56
C GLU A 516 -15.87 -14.61 11.22
N LEU A 517 -15.24 -15.21 12.23
CA LEU A 517 -14.02 -15.98 12.04
C LEU A 517 -14.27 -17.12 11.02
N PRO A 518 -13.48 -17.19 9.94
CA PRO A 518 -13.67 -18.22 8.90
C PRO A 518 -13.46 -19.65 9.42
N GLY A 519 -14.15 -20.62 8.81
CA GLY A 519 -14.03 -22.05 9.15
C GLY A 519 -14.57 -22.37 10.55
N ASN A 520 -13.83 -23.20 11.30
CA ASN A 520 -14.20 -23.63 12.67
C ASN A 520 -13.37 -22.92 13.75
N GLN A 521 -12.88 -21.73 13.48
CA GLN A 521 -12.04 -21.01 14.45
C GLN A 521 -12.81 -20.59 15.70
N SER A 522 -14.09 -20.25 15.56
CA SER A 522 -14.96 -19.94 16.70
C SER A 522 -15.20 -21.15 17.60
N GLU A 523 -15.36 -22.33 17.01
CA GLU A 523 -15.50 -23.61 17.73
C GLU A 523 -14.20 -23.96 18.46
N LEU A 524 -13.04 -23.75 17.83
CA LEU A 524 -11.74 -23.91 18.46
C LEU A 524 -11.58 -23.01 19.68
N LEU A 525 -11.91 -21.73 19.58
CA LEU A 525 -11.86 -20.80 20.73
C LEU A 525 -12.70 -21.28 21.89
N LYS A 526 -13.94 -21.71 21.64
CA LYS A 526 -14.87 -22.23 22.64
C LYS A 526 -14.35 -23.52 23.29
N ALA A 527 -13.81 -24.43 22.50
CA ALA A 527 -13.26 -25.70 22.98
C ALA A 527 -12.02 -25.48 23.87
N VAL A 528 -11.13 -24.57 23.46
CA VAL A 528 -9.97 -24.18 24.30
C VAL A 528 -10.40 -23.54 25.61
N LYS A 529 -11.38 -22.64 25.59
CA LYS A 529 -11.90 -22.00 26.82
C LYS A 529 -12.52 -23.01 27.77
N ALA A 530 -13.17 -24.04 27.24
CA ALA A 530 -13.82 -25.11 28.06
C ALA A 530 -12.81 -25.93 28.89
N THR A 531 -11.49 -25.91 28.53
CA THR A 531 -10.44 -26.55 29.34
C THR A 531 -10.19 -25.83 30.68
N GLY A 532 -10.69 -24.63 30.85
CA GLY A 532 -10.46 -23.79 32.04
C GLY A 532 -9.05 -23.19 32.15
N LYS A 533 -8.18 -23.39 31.17
CA LYS A 533 -6.84 -22.79 31.16
C LYS A 533 -6.90 -21.30 30.81
N PRO A 534 -5.98 -20.46 31.32
CA PRO A 534 -5.83 -19.09 30.85
C PRO A 534 -5.64 -19.06 29.32
N MET A 535 -6.35 -18.15 28.64
CA MET A 535 -6.39 -18.11 27.18
C MET A 535 -6.08 -16.72 26.65
N ILE A 536 -5.02 -16.62 25.86
CA ILE A 536 -4.64 -15.42 25.09
C ILE A 536 -5.05 -15.65 23.65
N VAL A 537 -5.81 -14.73 23.06
CA VAL A 537 -6.19 -14.78 21.64
C VAL A 537 -5.35 -13.79 20.85
N VAL A 538 -4.74 -14.25 19.78
CA VAL A 538 -4.01 -13.45 18.81
C VAL A 538 -4.73 -13.50 17.48
N LEU A 539 -5.28 -12.37 17.04
CA LEU A 539 -5.87 -12.22 15.71
C LEU A 539 -4.76 -11.84 14.71
N ILE A 540 -4.46 -12.73 13.76
CA ILE A 540 -3.58 -12.47 12.62
C ILE A 540 -4.45 -12.40 11.38
N SER A 541 -4.68 -11.19 10.84
CA SER A 541 -5.71 -10.97 9.84
C SER A 541 -5.38 -9.79 8.92
N GLY A 542 -5.90 -9.81 7.69
CA GLY A 542 -5.85 -8.69 6.75
C GLY A 542 -7.01 -7.68 6.94
N LYS A 543 -7.94 -7.94 7.85
CA LYS A 543 -9.09 -7.08 8.12
C LYS A 543 -9.66 -7.32 9.52
N PRO A 544 -10.42 -6.38 10.09
CA PRO A 544 -11.19 -6.63 11.31
C PRO A 544 -12.23 -7.73 11.10
N LEU A 545 -12.31 -8.61 12.08
CA LEU A 545 -13.33 -9.65 12.17
C LEU A 545 -14.16 -9.46 13.44
N VAL A 546 -15.29 -10.13 13.54
CA VAL A 546 -16.13 -10.15 14.74
C VAL A 546 -15.41 -10.89 15.87
N MET A 547 -15.05 -10.16 16.92
CA MET A 547 -14.29 -10.67 18.06
C MET A 547 -15.03 -10.50 19.37
N SER A 548 -16.34 -10.27 19.35
CA SER A 548 -17.17 -10.01 20.53
C SER A 548 -17.04 -11.13 21.56
N TRP A 549 -17.08 -12.39 21.14
CA TRP A 549 -16.90 -13.52 22.02
C TRP A 549 -15.50 -13.56 22.67
N ALA A 550 -14.44 -13.28 21.88
CA ALA A 550 -13.08 -13.26 22.41
C ALA A 550 -12.87 -12.13 23.41
N LYS A 551 -13.44 -10.94 23.18
CA LYS A 551 -13.44 -9.82 24.15
C LYS A 551 -13.98 -10.23 25.51
N GLU A 552 -15.07 -10.97 25.54
CA GLU A 552 -15.71 -11.41 26.78
C GLU A 552 -14.95 -12.53 27.45
N ASN A 553 -14.44 -13.52 26.70
CA ASN A 553 -14.00 -14.80 27.22
C ASN A 553 -12.47 -14.99 27.28
N ALA A 554 -11.67 -14.26 26.50
CA ALA A 554 -10.23 -14.34 26.58
C ALA A 554 -9.67 -13.53 27.76
N ASP A 555 -8.51 -13.93 28.27
CA ASP A 555 -7.78 -13.20 29.31
C ASP A 555 -6.94 -12.05 28.72
N ALA A 556 -6.49 -12.19 27.46
CA ALA A 556 -5.94 -11.09 26.66
C ALA A 556 -6.31 -11.28 25.20
N VAL A 557 -6.40 -10.16 24.46
CA VAL A 557 -6.62 -10.14 23.01
C VAL A 557 -5.60 -9.21 22.37
N LEU A 558 -4.83 -9.74 21.42
CA LEU A 558 -3.93 -8.95 20.58
C LEU A 558 -4.37 -9.02 19.12
N VAL A 559 -4.08 -7.97 18.38
CA VAL A 559 -4.13 -7.97 16.92
C VAL A 559 -2.73 -7.74 16.39
N GLN A 560 -2.31 -8.65 15.54
CA GLN A 560 -1.20 -8.43 14.64
C GLN A 560 -1.74 -8.59 13.21
N TRP A 561 -1.78 -7.48 12.48
CA TRP A 561 -2.05 -7.55 11.04
C TRP A 561 -0.95 -8.37 10.36
N TYR A 562 -0.96 -8.50 9.06
CA TYR A 562 0.14 -9.18 8.36
C TYR A 562 1.44 -8.40 8.54
N ALA A 563 2.27 -8.86 9.48
CA ALA A 563 3.42 -8.11 10.02
C ALA A 563 4.78 -8.52 9.42
N GLY A 564 4.78 -9.05 8.19
CA GLY A 564 6.00 -9.34 7.46
C GLY A 564 6.82 -10.52 8.01
N GLU A 565 8.08 -10.63 7.58
CA GLU A 565 8.90 -11.81 7.86
C GLU A 565 9.30 -11.99 9.33
N GLN A 566 9.18 -10.95 10.16
CA GLN A 566 9.53 -11.00 11.59
C GLN A 566 8.31 -11.09 12.51
N GLN A 567 7.12 -11.38 11.96
CA GLN A 567 5.83 -11.38 12.66
C GLN A 567 5.84 -12.21 13.95
N GLY A 568 6.33 -13.46 13.90
CA GLY A 568 6.31 -14.36 15.06
C GLY A 568 7.36 -13.99 16.10
N ARG A 569 8.52 -13.45 15.68
CA ARG A 569 9.53 -12.94 16.61
C ARG A 569 9.00 -11.71 17.37
N SER A 570 8.38 -10.79 16.68
CA SER A 570 7.76 -9.60 17.26
C SER A 570 6.67 -9.99 18.27
N LEU A 571 5.74 -10.86 17.91
CA LEU A 571 4.70 -11.36 18.83
C LEU A 571 5.29 -12.02 20.08
N ALA A 572 6.33 -12.88 19.91
CA ALA A 572 6.95 -13.54 21.04
C ALA A 572 7.58 -12.54 22.00
N ASP A 573 8.31 -11.54 21.48
CA ASP A 573 8.94 -10.49 22.30
C ASP A 573 7.89 -9.64 23.03
N ILE A 574 6.75 -9.36 22.39
CA ILE A 574 5.61 -8.65 23.04
C ILE A 574 5.00 -9.52 24.15
N LEU A 575 4.67 -10.77 23.86
CA LEU A 575 4.05 -11.68 24.83
C LEU A 575 4.87 -11.83 26.12
N VAL A 576 6.20 -11.88 26.00
CA VAL A 576 7.05 -12.00 27.19
C VAL A 576 7.51 -10.65 27.79
N GLY A 577 7.14 -9.54 27.16
CA GLY A 577 7.41 -8.18 27.66
C GLY A 577 8.79 -7.62 27.32
N ASN A 578 9.51 -8.21 26.36
CA ASN A 578 10.71 -7.61 25.78
C ASN A 578 10.39 -6.36 24.96
N VAL A 579 9.20 -6.32 24.38
CA VAL A 579 8.63 -5.18 23.65
C VAL A 579 7.29 -4.80 24.30
N ASN A 580 7.07 -3.51 24.49
CA ASN A 580 5.80 -2.98 24.93
C ASN A 580 4.93 -2.66 23.70
N PRO A 581 3.73 -3.24 23.55
CA PRO A 581 2.87 -2.98 22.40
C PRO A 581 2.49 -1.49 22.31
N SER A 582 2.56 -0.93 21.11
CA SER A 582 2.28 0.50 20.88
C SER A 582 1.42 0.76 19.64
N GLY A 583 0.97 -0.28 18.95
CA GLY A 583 0.03 -0.17 17.85
C GLY A 583 -1.33 0.37 18.28
N ARG A 584 -2.05 1.00 17.37
CA ARG A 584 -3.42 1.50 17.58
C ARG A 584 -4.34 1.01 16.48
N VAL A 585 -5.60 0.77 16.83
CA VAL A 585 -6.64 0.40 15.87
C VAL A 585 -6.75 1.46 14.78
N ASN A 586 -6.45 1.08 13.57
CA ASN A 586 -6.53 1.93 12.38
C ASN A 586 -7.76 1.62 11.52
N VAL A 587 -8.45 0.52 11.83
CA VAL A 587 -9.76 0.15 11.30
C VAL A 587 -10.62 -0.37 12.44
N SER A 588 -11.75 0.26 12.69
CA SER A 588 -12.67 -0.09 13.78
C SER A 588 -13.19 -1.53 13.68
N PHE A 589 -13.29 -2.22 14.79
CA PHE A 589 -13.77 -3.59 14.85
C PHE A 589 -15.30 -3.65 14.98
N PRO A 590 -16.00 -4.40 14.12
CA PRO A 590 -17.45 -4.57 14.23
C PRO A 590 -17.82 -5.52 15.36
N ARG A 591 -19.01 -5.35 15.91
CA ARG A 591 -19.62 -6.30 16.87
C ARG A 591 -20.24 -7.49 16.18
N SER A 592 -20.80 -7.25 15.01
CA SER A 592 -21.36 -8.23 14.08
C SER A 592 -21.19 -7.72 12.65
N THR A 593 -21.42 -8.57 11.66
CA THR A 593 -21.43 -8.13 10.24
C THR A 593 -22.49 -7.03 10.01
N GLY A 594 -23.64 -7.11 10.68
CA GLY A 594 -24.71 -6.10 10.60
C GLY A 594 -24.40 -4.75 11.26
N ASN A 595 -23.36 -4.69 12.11
CA ASN A 595 -22.89 -3.43 12.70
C ASN A 595 -22.08 -2.54 11.72
N THR A 596 -21.74 -3.05 10.54
CA THR A 596 -21.03 -2.27 9.51
C THR A 596 -21.96 -1.38 8.70
N PRO A 597 -21.49 -0.17 8.30
CA PRO A 597 -20.19 0.43 8.55
C PRO A 597 -20.04 0.93 9.98
N CYS A 598 -18.86 0.71 10.61
CA CYS A 598 -18.64 1.05 12.01
C CYS A 598 -17.46 2.01 12.25
N PHE A 599 -17.06 2.79 11.24
CA PHE A 599 -15.96 3.75 11.34
C PHE A 599 -16.22 4.83 12.42
N TYR A 600 -15.15 5.38 12.99
CA TYR A 600 -15.18 6.26 14.17
C TYR A 600 -15.76 7.66 13.92
N ASN A 601 -15.62 8.18 12.70
CA ASN A 601 -16.04 9.53 12.31
C ASN A 601 -17.44 9.57 11.69
N TYR A 602 -18.37 8.85 12.30
CA TYR A 602 -19.78 8.83 11.89
C TYR A 602 -20.48 10.18 12.11
N TYR A 603 -21.60 10.38 11.44
CA TYR A 603 -22.42 11.58 11.62
C TYR A 603 -23.31 11.47 12.86
N PRO A 604 -23.72 12.60 13.46
CA PRO A 604 -24.55 12.58 14.67
C PRO A 604 -25.86 11.79 14.53
N THR A 605 -26.40 11.72 13.30
CA THR A 605 -27.66 11.02 12.98
C THR A 605 -27.50 9.52 12.81
N ASP A 606 -26.27 9.02 12.58
CA ASP A 606 -26.04 7.62 12.24
C ASP A 606 -26.20 6.71 13.47
N ARG A 607 -25.99 7.28 14.66
CA ARG A 607 -26.04 6.56 15.93
C ARG A 607 -26.78 7.37 16.98
N VAL A 608 -28.05 7.66 16.70
CA VAL A 608 -28.90 8.39 17.63
C VAL A 608 -29.09 7.55 18.89
N GLN A 609 -28.52 8.03 19.99
CA GLN A 609 -28.68 7.39 21.29
C GLN A 609 -29.75 8.12 22.11
N ARG A 610 -30.82 7.41 22.43
CA ARG A 610 -31.67 7.78 23.55
C ARG A 610 -31.14 7.21 24.85
N PHE A 611 -30.51 6.04 24.77
CA PHE A 611 -29.99 5.31 25.92
C PHE A 611 -28.65 4.68 25.63
N ASP A 612 -27.73 4.75 26.58
CA ASP A 612 -26.40 4.12 26.48
C ASP A 612 -26.47 2.64 26.90
N ARG A 613 -27.27 1.86 26.18
CA ARG A 613 -27.43 0.42 26.34
C ARG A 613 -27.91 -0.22 25.04
N PRO A 614 -27.68 -1.51 24.81
CA PRO A 614 -28.36 -2.25 23.76
C PRO A 614 -29.88 -2.13 23.88
N GLY A 615 -30.58 -1.99 22.77
CA GLY A 615 -32.03 -2.15 22.76
C GLY A 615 -32.43 -3.61 22.92
N THR A 616 -33.55 -3.89 23.53
CA THR A 616 -34.22 -5.20 23.50
C THR A 616 -35.54 -5.07 22.76
N TYR A 617 -36.20 -6.19 22.50
CA TYR A 617 -37.51 -6.17 21.87
C TYR A 617 -38.55 -5.46 22.75
N GLU A 618 -38.51 -5.68 24.07
CA GLU A 618 -39.41 -5.08 25.08
C GLU A 618 -39.05 -3.63 25.37
N GLU A 619 -37.76 -3.30 25.33
CA GLU A 619 -37.24 -1.97 25.66
C GLU A 619 -36.31 -1.45 24.51
N PRO A 620 -36.87 -0.96 23.41
CA PRO A 620 -36.08 -0.38 22.34
C PRO A 620 -35.28 0.83 22.81
N ALA A 621 -33.99 0.90 22.36
CA ALA A 621 -33.11 2.01 22.73
C ALA A 621 -33.04 3.13 21.65
N GLY A 622 -33.79 3.00 20.58
CA GLY A 622 -33.78 3.95 19.43
C GLY A 622 -32.60 3.73 18.45
N HIS A 623 -31.94 2.57 18.57
CA HIS A 623 -30.93 2.06 17.64
C HIS A 623 -31.11 0.54 17.47
N TYR A 624 -30.05 -0.23 17.21
CA TYR A 624 -30.16 -1.70 17.02
C TYR A 624 -30.85 -2.40 18.22
N ILE A 625 -31.72 -3.34 17.92
CA ILE A 625 -32.25 -4.30 18.89
C ILE A 625 -31.17 -5.37 19.11
N PHE A 626 -30.90 -5.70 20.37
CA PHE A 626 -29.93 -6.70 20.82
C PHE A 626 -28.46 -6.39 20.59
N GLU A 627 -28.11 -5.23 20.01
CA GLU A 627 -26.74 -4.85 19.79
C GLU A 627 -26.50 -3.36 20.05
N HIS A 628 -25.28 -3.03 20.47
CA HIS A 628 -24.84 -1.65 20.64
C HIS A 628 -24.42 -1.07 19.28
N PRO A 629 -24.76 0.19 18.92
CA PRO A 629 -24.45 0.76 17.63
C PRO A 629 -22.96 1.12 17.42
N TYR A 630 -22.16 1.18 18.49
CA TYR A 630 -20.76 1.51 18.41
C TYR A 630 -19.89 0.31 18.04
N ALA A 631 -18.73 0.57 17.46
CA ALA A 631 -17.72 -0.45 17.22
C ALA A 631 -17.34 -1.21 18.51
N LEU A 632 -16.82 -2.42 18.36
CA LEU A 632 -16.31 -3.22 19.48
C LEU A 632 -15.04 -2.61 20.08
N TRP A 633 -14.12 -2.19 19.21
CA TRP A 633 -12.98 -1.33 19.51
C TRP A 633 -12.87 -0.29 18.41
N GLU A 634 -12.88 0.97 18.79
CA GLU A 634 -12.85 2.09 17.84
C GLU A 634 -11.43 2.42 17.37
N PHE A 635 -11.35 3.08 16.24
CA PHE A 635 -10.14 3.71 15.73
C PHE A 635 -9.39 4.49 16.82
N GLY A 636 -8.07 4.37 16.80
CA GLY A 636 -7.18 5.02 17.76
C GLY A 636 -7.00 4.28 19.09
N TYR A 637 -7.80 3.23 19.36
CA TYR A 637 -7.71 2.45 20.58
C TYR A 637 -6.51 1.50 20.60
N GLY A 638 -5.94 1.28 21.77
CA GLY A 638 -4.91 0.29 22.04
C GLY A 638 -4.33 0.46 23.44
N LEU A 639 -4.02 -0.66 24.10
CA LEU A 639 -3.43 -0.71 25.42
C LEU A 639 -1.91 -0.79 25.39
N SER A 640 -1.27 -0.51 26.51
CA SER A 640 0.16 -0.64 26.76
C SER A 640 0.43 -1.39 28.05
N TYR A 641 1.64 -1.90 28.24
CA TYR A 641 2.11 -2.46 29.53
C TYR A 641 2.53 -1.39 30.54
N THR A 642 2.39 -0.11 30.17
CA THR A 642 2.59 1.05 31.03
C THR A 642 1.40 1.98 30.95
N ASN A 643 1.36 3.04 31.77
CA ASN A 643 0.28 4.02 31.79
C ASN A 643 0.83 5.39 31.43
N PHE A 644 0.04 6.15 30.68
CA PHE A 644 0.36 7.51 30.30
C PHE A 644 -0.67 8.47 30.88
N ASN A 645 -0.21 9.57 31.46
CA ASN A 645 -1.04 10.64 31.94
C ASN A 645 -0.93 11.85 31.01
N TYR A 646 -2.08 12.45 30.70
CA TYR A 646 -2.15 13.65 29.84
C TYR A 646 -2.54 14.86 30.70
N SER A 647 -1.78 15.93 30.56
CA SER A 647 -2.01 17.18 31.33
C SER A 647 -1.67 18.42 30.50
N GLY A 648 -2.07 19.59 30.95
CA GLY A 648 -1.67 20.87 30.40
C GLY A 648 -2.08 21.12 28.94
N CYS A 649 -3.25 20.60 28.51
CA CYS A 649 -3.70 20.83 27.14
C CYS A 649 -4.03 22.32 26.91
N THR A 650 -3.30 22.96 26.03
CA THR A 650 -3.48 24.38 25.67
C THR A 650 -3.49 24.57 24.17
N LEU A 651 -4.22 25.58 23.71
CA LEU A 651 -4.21 26.04 22.32
C LEU A 651 -3.47 27.35 22.23
N ASN A 652 -2.83 27.61 21.08
CA ASN A 652 -2.10 28.86 20.83
C ASN A 652 -3.01 30.10 20.75
N ASP A 653 -4.28 29.92 20.44
CA ASP A 653 -5.30 30.99 20.43
C ASP A 653 -6.67 30.39 20.76
N SER A 654 -7.66 31.24 20.95
CA SER A 654 -9.07 30.88 21.13
C SER A 654 -9.96 31.22 19.93
N ILE A 655 -9.44 32.00 18.97
CA ILE A 655 -10.14 32.42 17.76
C ILE A 655 -9.23 32.14 16.56
N TYR A 656 -9.74 31.43 15.59
CA TYR A 656 -9.00 31.04 14.40
C TYR A 656 -9.76 31.46 13.14
N SER A 657 -9.03 31.88 12.12
CA SER A 657 -9.51 32.07 10.75
C SER A 657 -9.06 30.91 9.86
N ASP A 658 -9.50 30.92 8.61
CA ASP A 658 -9.06 29.98 7.59
C ASP A 658 -7.55 30.04 7.27
N GLN A 659 -6.89 31.14 7.65
CA GLN A 659 -5.44 31.34 7.51
C GLN A 659 -4.66 30.98 8.79
N SER A 660 -5.34 30.62 9.88
CA SER A 660 -4.69 30.33 11.15
C SER A 660 -4.14 28.91 11.19
N THR A 661 -3.00 28.74 11.87
CA THR A 661 -2.52 27.42 12.27
C THR A 661 -2.89 27.16 13.71
N ILE A 662 -3.65 26.12 13.96
CA ILE A 662 -4.00 25.67 15.31
C ILE A 662 -2.82 24.85 15.86
N VAL A 663 -2.27 25.28 16.99
CA VAL A 663 -1.23 24.54 17.72
C VAL A 663 -1.82 24.10 19.06
N ALA A 664 -1.96 22.81 19.22
CA ALA A 664 -2.32 22.20 20.51
C ALA A 664 -1.06 21.67 21.20
N THR A 665 -0.84 22.07 22.43
CA THR A 665 0.27 21.59 23.27
C THR A 665 -0.30 20.76 24.40
N VAL A 666 0.27 19.57 24.62
CA VAL A 666 -0.11 18.68 25.70
C VAL A 666 1.14 18.05 26.29
N GLU A 667 1.15 17.88 27.61
CA GLU A 667 2.17 17.12 28.32
C GLU A 667 1.74 15.67 28.46
N VAL A 668 2.65 14.73 28.14
CA VAL A 668 2.41 13.28 28.26
C VAL A 668 3.49 12.69 29.15
N GLU A 669 3.07 12.11 30.26
CA GLU A 669 3.96 11.50 31.26
C GLU A 669 3.74 9.98 31.28
N ASN A 670 4.83 9.21 31.19
CA ASN A 670 4.80 7.78 31.48
C ASN A 670 4.82 7.58 33.01
N THR A 671 3.70 7.22 33.60
CA THR A 671 3.54 7.01 35.06
C THR A 671 3.81 5.58 35.49
N GLY A 672 4.08 4.67 34.56
CA GLY A 672 4.35 3.27 34.87
C GLY A 672 5.83 2.97 35.08
N LYS A 673 6.14 1.68 35.14
CA LYS A 673 7.51 1.18 35.43
C LYS A 673 8.24 0.66 34.19
N ARG A 674 7.63 0.72 33.03
CA ARG A 674 8.18 0.23 31.76
C ARG A 674 8.26 1.36 30.76
N ASP A 675 9.27 1.37 29.94
CA ASP A 675 9.33 2.23 28.79
C ASP A 675 8.21 1.86 27.82
N GLY A 676 7.65 2.84 27.12
CA GLY A 676 6.57 2.64 26.17
C GLY A 676 6.45 3.80 25.21
N LYS A 677 5.79 3.56 24.09
CA LYS A 677 5.44 4.60 23.11
C LYS A 677 3.95 4.87 23.17
N GLU A 678 3.59 6.14 23.14
CA GLU A 678 2.18 6.59 23.14
C GLU A 678 1.87 7.29 21.82
N VAL A 679 0.67 7.11 21.30
CA VAL A 679 0.16 7.83 20.13
C VAL A 679 -0.78 8.93 20.62
N VAL A 680 -0.27 10.14 20.66
CA VAL A 680 -1.07 11.34 20.95
C VAL A 680 -1.90 11.67 19.73
N GLN A 681 -3.23 11.79 19.88
CA GLN A 681 -4.18 11.97 18.80
C GLN A 681 -5.00 13.24 19.04
N LEU A 682 -5.08 14.11 18.03
CA LEU A 682 -5.89 15.34 18.08
C LEU A 682 -7.09 15.18 17.16
N TYR A 683 -8.27 15.27 17.76
CA TYR A 683 -9.55 15.24 17.06
C TYR A 683 -10.24 16.60 17.10
N VAL A 684 -10.83 16.98 15.98
CA VAL A 684 -11.59 18.23 15.84
C VAL A 684 -13.06 17.89 15.61
N ARG A 685 -13.95 18.63 16.23
CA ARG A 685 -15.38 18.60 16.00
C ARG A 685 -15.89 20.00 15.66
N ASP A 686 -16.57 20.15 14.56
CA ASP A 686 -17.40 21.30 14.28
C ASP A 686 -18.79 21.06 14.91
N LYS A 687 -19.15 21.86 15.92
CA LYS A 687 -20.37 21.67 16.70
C LYS A 687 -21.62 22.18 15.98
N ILE A 688 -21.48 23.25 15.19
CA ILE A 688 -22.58 23.92 14.47
C ILE A 688 -22.05 24.29 13.08
N SER A 689 -22.63 23.68 12.06
CA SER A 689 -22.26 23.90 10.68
C SER A 689 -23.51 24.03 9.81
N SER A 690 -23.40 24.64 8.64
CA SER A 690 -24.47 24.72 7.63
C SER A 690 -24.84 23.35 7.03
N VAL A 691 -24.04 22.32 7.28
CA VAL A 691 -24.25 20.94 6.83
C VAL A 691 -23.93 19.97 8.00
N SER A 692 -24.43 18.75 7.92
CA SER A 692 -24.05 17.72 8.89
C SER A 692 -22.56 17.40 8.74
N THR A 693 -21.85 17.38 9.88
CA THR A 693 -20.43 17.06 9.96
C THR A 693 -20.17 15.89 10.89
N PRO A 694 -19.09 15.11 10.72
CA PRO A 694 -18.74 14.02 11.62
C PRO A 694 -18.56 14.47 13.06
N ILE A 695 -18.89 13.58 14.02
CA ILE A 695 -18.78 13.89 15.46
C ILE A 695 -17.36 14.19 15.91
N LYS A 696 -16.36 13.69 15.23
CA LYS A 696 -14.93 13.93 15.45
C LYS A 696 -14.15 13.54 14.19
N GLN A 697 -13.05 14.22 13.92
CA GLN A 697 -12.15 13.94 12.82
C GLN A 697 -10.71 14.05 13.30
N LEU A 698 -9.88 13.06 13.01
CA LEU A 698 -8.44 13.12 13.27
C LEU A 698 -7.82 14.24 12.40
N LYS A 699 -7.03 15.11 13.01
CA LYS A 699 -6.37 16.24 12.32
C LYS A 699 -4.87 16.34 12.65
N ALA A 700 -4.42 15.68 13.69
CA ALA A 700 -3.02 15.49 13.98
C ALA A 700 -2.81 14.25 14.86
N PHE A 701 -1.64 13.67 14.76
CA PHE A 701 -1.16 12.66 15.70
C PHE A 701 0.37 12.69 15.78
N LYS A 702 0.89 12.21 16.89
CA LYS A 702 2.34 12.04 17.08
C LYS A 702 2.58 10.84 17.97
N LYS A 703 3.49 9.96 17.56
CA LYS A 703 4.00 8.89 18.40
C LYS A 703 5.20 9.42 19.20
N VAL A 704 5.13 9.35 20.51
CA VAL A 704 6.12 9.85 21.46
C VAL A 704 6.67 8.74 22.32
#